data_20af3668cf40e6bd2173b422974e5c9c
#
_entry.id   20af3668cf40e6bd2173b422974e5c9c
#
_cell.length_a   1.000
_cell.length_b   1.000
_cell.length_c   1.000
_cell.angle_alpha   90.00
_cell.angle_beta   90.00
_cell.angle_gamma   90.00
#
_symmetry.space_group_name_H-M   'P 1'
#
loop_
_entity.id
_entity.type
_entity.pdbx_description
1 polymer ?
#
loop_
_entity_poly.entity_id
_entity_poly.type
_entity_poly.pdbx_seq_one_letter_code
_entity_poly.pdbx_strand_id
1 'polypeptide(L)'
;MNQVLLLQLPIPRQNFGRKTGNIPLGAACLKQAARSLPGVRVDILPERLASYLGDAALLNLLSDHAPDVFGFTAFSWNLARSLYLSEKLKSAWGPRVVFGGPEVTPDNSLVRSAHVDFLACGEGEAVFRRLLTEPDSWKTGSGGESAAGIFRAAESPYLSGVLEPEAEDLMLLETQRGCPYRCGFCFYNKSRQGLVFAEERNLLRAVAWAVERRIAEVYLLDPSLNSRPKLKTLLAEIARLNLDRGIRLFSEIRAEAVDDELADLLAAAGFYWFEIGLQSTNPKALELMNRPTQLKRFVAGAQRLKARGITPSIDLIIGLPGDDLQGFMRSVDFVADHGFRDDVQIFPLAVLPGTDFRLRSRELGLRFDPHPPYTVIGNRGFSHEDFLLAYDYAEARLDAVFFPLPDLDVSWRAGGGAVGELEKASDLRVQLGGRQYVAKLMLNRERPFEGIRHLARQLTHPYQLLVWPEVGAAYLKNVLKIATAENPFTPLEIVFFEPPEPPRPRELLATVHLQRPHFLDGDLRFLFAKPGNRAVLFTLVSADPAVRFQGDMERQVFWWRKAALPELKDLAGFEDLDGVLIDAPASAREIVEWQDRLGREAAEKHHISFADAHLQRRWLLLASPDEYVEKVMGWIGRG
;
A
#
# COMPACT_ATOMS: atom_id res chain seq x y z
N MET A 1 13.96 33.50 2.14
CA MET A 1 12.96 32.77 1.35
C MET A 1 12.77 31.45 2.05
N ASN A 2 11.55 31.16 2.54
CA ASN A 2 11.32 29.87 3.22
C ASN A 2 11.21 28.74 2.18
N GLN A 3 12.14 27.80 2.25
CA GLN A 3 12.08 26.59 1.44
C GLN A 3 11.38 25.48 2.23
N VAL A 4 10.31 24.95 1.68
CA VAL A 4 9.50 23.89 2.30
C VAL A 4 9.53 22.65 1.41
N LEU A 5 9.81 21.49 2.00
CA LEU A 5 9.70 20.19 1.32
C LEU A 5 8.62 19.35 2.00
N LEU A 6 7.60 18.96 1.23
CA LEU A 6 6.52 18.08 1.68
C LEU A 6 6.83 16.63 1.29
N LEU A 7 6.55 15.71 2.21
CA LEU A 7 6.81 14.29 2.04
C LEU A 7 5.59 13.44 2.37
N GLN A 8 5.34 12.46 1.54
CA GLN A 8 4.46 11.33 1.83
C GLN A 8 5.23 10.04 1.59
N LEU A 9 5.44 9.26 2.65
CA LEU A 9 6.12 7.98 2.53
C LEU A 9 5.11 6.89 2.17
N PRO A 10 5.53 5.86 1.40
CA PRO A 10 4.64 4.81 0.92
C PRO A 10 4.22 3.86 2.03
N ILE A 11 3.21 3.05 1.73
CA ILE A 11 2.97 1.80 2.45
C ILE A 11 4.19 0.90 2.23
N PRO A 12 4.85 0.38 3.27
CA PRO A 12 5.98 -0.52 3.09
C PRO A 12 5.52 -1.80 2.40
N ARG A 13 6.28 -2.27 1.41
CA ARG A 13 6.01 -3.49 0.63
C ARG A 13 7.31 -4.19 0.29
N GLN A 14 7.23 -5.50 0.08
CA GLN A 14 8.37 -6.29 -0.42
C GLN A 14 8.59 -6.12 -1.93
N ASN A 15 7.56 -5.72 -2.67
CA ASN A 15 7.66 -5.37 -4.07
C ASN A 15 6.60 -4.32 -4.42
N PHE A 16 7.00 -3.22 -5.06
CA PHE A 16 6.07 -2.18 -5.51
C PHE A 16 5.53 -2.43 -6.93
N GLY A 17 6.13 -3.35 -7.67
CA GLY A 17 5.81 -3.50 -9.08
C GLY A 17 6.13 -2.21 -9.86
N ARG A 18 5.27 -1.88 -10.84
CA ARG A 18 5.45 -0.69 -11.70
C ARG A 18 4.89 0.59 -11.08
N LYS A 19 3.84 0.48 -10.30
CA LYS A 19 3.07 1.60 -9.71
C LYS A 19 3.17 1.53 -8.18
N THR A 20 3.33 2.66 -7.54
CA THR A 20 3.52 2.72 -6.08
C THR A 20 2.23 3.00 -5.31
N GLY A 21 1.26 3.65 -5.94
CA GLY A 21 0.05 4.13 -5.32
C GLY A 21 0.26 5.28 -4.31
N ASN A 22 1.49 5.74 -4.15
CA ASN A 22 1.85 6.75 -3.15
C ASN A 22 1.62 8.19 -3.66
N ILE A 23 0.45 8.48 -4.20
CA ILE A 23 0.12 9.80 -4.77
C ILE A 23 -0.05 10.83 -3.64
N PRO A 24 0.78 11.88 -3.56
CA PRO A 24 0.78 12.83 -2.44
C PRO A 24 -0.28 13.93 -2.59
N LEU A 25 -1.56 13.56 -2.72
CA LEU A 25 -2.66 14.51 -2.96
C LEU A 25 -2.77 15.57 -1.87
N GLY A 26 -2.66 15.17 -0.59
CA GLY A 26 -2.71 16.12 0.53
C GLY A 26 -1.59 17.16 0.46
N ALA A 27 -0.36 16.73 0.19
CA ALA A 27 0.78 17.64 0.00
C ALA A 27 0.57 18.57 -1.21
N ALA A 28 -0.04 18.07 -2.27
CA ALA A 28 -0.36 18.88 -3.46
C ALA A 28 -1.42 19.97 -3.16
N CYS A 29 -2.44 19.65 -2.37
CA CYS A 29 -3.43 20.65 -1.89
C CYS A 29 -2.76 21.73 -1.03
N LEU A 30 -1.81 21.36 -0.15
CA LEU A 30 -1.05 22.32 0.65
C LEU A 30 -0.18 23.22 -0.24
N LYS A 31 0.56 22.65 -1.19
CA LYS A 31 1.38 23.42 -2.15
C LYS A 31 0.52 24.39 -2.95
N GLN A 32 -0.63 23.96 -3.41
CA GLN A 32 -1.57 24.80 -4.15
C GLN A 32 -2.13 25.92 -3.27
N ALA A 33 -2.51 25.63 -2.04
CA ALA A 33 -2.99 26.62 -1.09
C ALA A 33 -1.95 27.69 -0.76
N ALA A 34 -0.66 27.34 -0.76
CA ALA A 34 0.44 28.26 -0.48
C ALA A 34 0.98 29.00 -1.72
N ARG A 35 0.50 28.70 -2.94
CA ARG A 35 1.06 29.20 -4.21
C ARG A 35 1.14 30.73 -4.31
N SER A 36 0.22 31.45 -3.66
CA SER A 36 0.17 32.92 -3.70
C SER A 36 1.00 33.60 -2.59
N LEU A 37 1.67 32.85 -1.72
CA LEU A 37 2.43 33.43 -0.60
C LEU A 37 3.76 33.97 -1.09
N PRO A 38 4.06 35.27 -0.85
CA PRO A 38 5.33 35.86 -1.26
C PRO A 38 6.49 35.30 -0.43
N GLY A 39 7.64 35.10 -1.06
CA GLY A 39 8.86 34.66 -0.39
C GLY A 39 8.86 33.22 0.13
N VAL A 40 7.89 32.41 -0.29
CA VAL A 40 7.77 30.98 0.08
C VAL A 40 7.90 30.12 -1.18
N ARG A 41 8.71 29.07 -1.09
CA ARG A 41 8.79 28.03 -2.09
C ARG A 41 8.41 26.69 -1.46
N VAL A 42 7.39 26.03 -1.99
CA VAL A 42 6.93 24.72 -1.54
C VAL A 42 7.19 23.70 -2.63
N ASP A 43 7.99 22.71 -2.32
CA ASP A 43 8.23 21.56 -3.19
C ASP A 43 7.66 20.29 -2.54
N ILE A 44 7.35 19.30 -3.37
CA ILE A 44 6.91 17.97 -2.95
C ILE A 44 8.01 17.00 -3.36
N LEU A 45 8.44 16.12 -2.46
CA LEU A 45 9.36 15.07 -2.84
C LEU A 45 8.69 14.18 -3.88
N PRO A 46 9.32 13.98 -5.06
CA PRO A 46 8.76 13.12 -6.09
C PRO A 46 8.39 11.74 -5.55
N GLU A 47 7.20 11.28 -5.87
CA GLU A 47 6.61 10.03 -5.37
C GLU A 47 7.57 8.84 -5.49
N ARG A 48 8.21 8.69 -6.67
CA ARG A 48 9.16 7.59 -6.90
C ARG A 48 10.39 7.66 -6.00
N LEU A 49 10.88 8.85 -5.66
CA LEU A 49 12.00 9.00 -4.72
C LEU A 49 11.54 8.68 -3.29
N ALA A 50 10.37 9.15 -2.89
CA ALA A 50 9.79 8.85 -1.58
C ALA A 50 9.54 7.35 -1.39
N SER A 51 9.13 6.64 -2.47
CA SER A 51 8.71 5.25 -2.42
C SER A 51 9.88 4.27 -2.57
N TYR A 52 10.85 4.56 -3.43
CA TYR A 52 11.90 3.59 -3.78
C TYR A 52 13.24 3.79 -3.06
N LEU A 53 13.40 4.81 -2.21
CA LEU A 53 14.64 5.01 -1.48
C LEU A 53 14.59 4.38 -0.08
N GLY A 54 15.60 3.58 0.25
CA GLY A 54 15.84 3.09 1.60
C GLY A 54 16.11 4.25 2.57
N ASP A 55 16.12 3.97 3.87
CA ASP A 55 16.16 5.03 4.88
C ASP A 55 17.42 5.90 4.76
N ALA A 56 18.58 5.28 4.64
CA ALA A 56 19.84 6.00 4.53
C ALA A 56 19.95 6.78 3.20
N ALA A 57 19.52 6.16 2.08
CA ALA A 57 19.52 6.81 0.78
C ALA A 57 18.58 8.03 0.75
N LEU A 58 17.41 7.90 1.38
CA LEU A 58 16.44 8.99 1.50
C LEU A 58 16.99 10.11 2.38
N LEU A 59 17.56 9.81 3.54
CA LEU A 59 18.18 10.81 4.42
C LEU A 59 19.29 11.58 3.70
N ASN A 60 20.14 10.92 2.93
CA ASN A 60 21.18 11.58 2.14
C ASN A 60 20.57 12.55 1.12
N LEU A 61 19.52 12.11 0.40
CA LEU A 61 18.82 12.96 -0.56
C LEU A 61 18.19 14.18 0.10
N LEU A 62 17.52 13.99 1.24
CA LEU A 62 16.86 15.08 2.01
C LEU A 62 17.89 16.07 2.57
N SER A 63 19.06 15.58 2.99
CA SER A 63 20.18 16.41 3.46
C SER A 63 20.75 17.30 2.36
N ASP A 64 20.81 16.79 1.12
CA ASP A 64 21.26 17.59 -0.02
C ASP A 64 20.30 18.74 -0.37
N HIS A 65 18.99 18.58 -0.10
CA HIS A 65 18.00 19.64 -0.30
C HIS A 65 18.00 20.68 0.83
N ALA A 66 18.30 20.26 2.06
CA ALA A 66 18.37 21.07 3.29
C ALA A 66 17.32 22.21 3.37
N PRO A 67 16.01 21.93 3.25
CA PRO A 67 14.98 22.96 3.34
C PRO A 67 14.85 23.52 4.77
N ASP A 68 14.24 24.71 4.90
CA ASP A 68 13.95 25.33 6.20
C ASP A 68 12.86 24.56 6.96
N VAL A 69 11.91 23.97 6.22
CA VAL A 69 10.73 23.30 6.78
C VAL A 69 10.49 21.97 6.06
N PHE A 70 10.29 20.90 6.83
CA PHE A 70 9.72 19.64 6.36
C PHE A 70 8.27 19.49 6.78
N GLY A 71 7.40 19.09 5.84
CA GLY A 71 6.03 18.68 6.11
C GLY A 71 5.82 17.21 5.82
N PHE A 72 5.39 16.43 6.82
CA PHE A 72 5.11 15.00 6.67
C PHE A 72 3.61 14.74 6.67
N THR A 73 3.14 13.95 5.68
CA THR A 73 1.80 13.36 5.72
C THR A 73 1.85 12.07 6.51
N ALA A 74 1.31 12.08 7.73
CA ALA A 74 1.34 10.96 8.65
C ALA A 74 0.10 10.08 8.50
N PHE A 75 0.33 8.87 8.03
CA PHE A 75 -0.62 7.75 8.00
C PHE A 75 -0.15 6.64 8.93
N SER A 76 -1.03 5.69 9.27
CA SER A 76 -0.67 4.55 10.11
C SER A 76 0.55 3.77 9.57
N TRP A 77 0.63 3.60 8.25
CA TRP A 77 1.72 2.83 7.63
C TRP A 77 3.07 3.53 7.58
N ASN A 78 3.13 4.87 7.71
CA ASN A 78 4.38 5.61 7.57
C ASN A 78 4.78 6.42 8.81
N LEU A 79 3.94 6.47 9.85
CA LEU A 79 4.18 7.29 11.03
C LEU A 79 5.54 7.03 11.69
N ALA A 80 5.85 5.76 11.97
CA ALA A 80 7.08 5.41 12.66
C ALA A 80 8.33 5.78 11.83
N ARG A 81 8.32 5.52 10.52
CA ARG A 81 9.38 5.91 9.59
C ARG A 81 9.51 7.43 9.48
N SER A 82 8.39 8.15 9.45
CA SER A 82 8.38 9.62 9.40
C SER A 82 8.98 10.25 10.66
N LEU A 83 8.67 9.69 11.84
CA LEU A 83 9.27 10.12 13.11
C LEU A 83 10.78 9.86 13.16
N TYR A 84 11.23 8.71 12.70
CA TYR A 84 12.65 8.39 12.59
C TYR A 84 13.39 9.38 11.68
N LEU A 85 12.85 9.65 10.49
CA LEU A 85 13.46 10.61 9.58
C LEU A 85 13.49 12.03 10.20
N SER A 86 12.43 12.45 10.87
CA SER A 86 12.36 13.74 11.56
C SER A 86 13.46 13.86 12.62
N GLU A 87 13.69 12.82 13.43
CA GLU A 87 14.77 12.78 14.41
C GLU A 87 16.13 12.98 13.75
N LYS A 88 16.42 12.24 12.69
CA LYS A 88 17.70 12.32 11.97
C LYS A 88 17.91 13.70 11.33
N LEU A 89 16.89 14.23 10.66
CA LEU A 89 16.93 15.54 10.01
C LEU A 89 17.14 16.67 11.03
N LYS A 90 16.41 16.65 12.15
CA LYS A 90 16.59 17.65 13.22
C LYS A 90 17.97 17.58 13.85
N SER A 91 18.53 16.39 14.02
CA SER A 91 19.87 16.21 14.55
C SER A 91 20.98 16.71 13.59
N ALA A 92 20.71 16.71 12.28
CA ALA A 92 21.68 17.10 11.26
C ALA A 92 21.84 18.62 11.11
N TRP A 93 20.72 19.39 10.98
CA TRP A 93 20.78 20.88 10.82
C TRP A 93 19.59 21.63 11.45
N GLY A 94 18.69 20.94 12.18
CA GLY A 94 17.62 21.57 12.96
C GLY A 94 16.49 22.24 12.17
N PRO A 95 16.01 21.67 11.04
CA PRO A 95 14.89 22.25 10.32
C PRO A 95 13.62 22.27 11.18
N ARG A 96 12.64 23.10 10.83
CA ARG A 96 11.30 22.99 11.38
C ARG A 96 10.57 21.80 10.79
N VAL A 97 9.82 21.08 11.61
CA VAL A 97 9.07 19.88 11.20
C VAL A 97 7.60 20.02 11.55
N VAL A 98 6.71 19.85 10.57
CA VAL A 98 5.26 19.81 10.75
C VAL A 98 4.70 18.47 10.30
N PHE A 99 3.84 17.89 11.13
CA PHE A 99 3.08 16.70 10.78
C PHE A 99 1.61 17.06 10.57
N GLY A 100 1.02 16.51 9.49
CA GLY A 100 -0.41 16.51 9.22
C GLY A 100 -0.87 15.13 8.77
N GLY A 101 -2.16 14.96 8.54
CA GLY A 101 -2.74 13.69 8.09
C GLY A 101 -3.50 12.94 9.18
N PRO A 102 -4.07 11.75 8.86
CA PRO A 102 -5.02 11.03 9.73
C PRO A 102 -4.46 10.61 11.10
N GLU A 103 -3.14 10.41 11.21
CA GLU A 103 -2.51 10.06 12.48
C GLU A 103 -2.40 11.26 13.45
N VAL A 104 -2.53 12.49 12.95
CA VAL A 104 -2.40 13.68 13.78
C VAL A 104 -3.73 14.01 14.44
N THR A 105 -3.98 13.31 15.56
CA THR A 105 -5.18 13.50 16.39
C THR A 105 -4.79 13.88 17.83
N PRO A 106 -5.67 14.56 18.59
CA PRO A 106 -5.38 14.97 19.97
C PRO A 106 -5.10 13.80 20.93
N ASP A 107 -5.65 12.62 20.66
CA ASP A 107 -5.52 11.40 21.46
C ASP A 107 -4.35 10.50 21.04
N ASN A 108 -3.70 10.77 19.91
CA ASN A 108 -2.53 10.01 19.48
C ASN A 108 -1.25 10.53 20.15
N SER A 109 -0.78 9.85 21.18
CA SER A 109 0.46 10.20 21.86
C SER A 109 1.72 9.94 21.03
N LEU A 110 1.67 9.05 20.02
CA LEU A 110 2.83 8.69 19.20
C LEU A 110 3.33 9.86 18.34
N VAL A 111 2.43 10.76 17.90
CA VAL A 111 2.83 11.94 17.10
C VAL A 111 3.48 13.04 17.94
N ARG A 112 3.42 12.96 19.28
CA ARG A 112 4.01 13.94 20.20
C ARG A 112 5.48 13.64 20.42
N SER A 113 6.31 14.02 19.48
CA SER A 113 7.76 13.82 19.53
C SER A 113 8.48 15.16 19.71
N ALA A 114 9.61 15.17 20.41
CA ALA A 114 10.52 16.32 20.52
C ALA A 114 11.10 16.73 19.14
N HIS A 115 10.97 15.87 18.14
CA HIS A 115 11.46 16.09 16.78
C HIS A 115 10.37 16.61 15.83
N VAL A 116 9.17 16.93 16.34
CA VAL A 116 8.06 17.54 15.61
C VAL A 116 7.73 18.88 16.24
N ASP A 117 7.84 19.97 15.47
CA ASP A 117 7.61 21.33 15.99
C ASP A 117 6.13 21.72 15.96
N PHE A 118 5.36 21.14 15.05
CA PHE A 118 3.94 21.45 14.93
C PHE A 118 3.09 20.28 14.45
N LEU A 119 1.93 20.11 15.07
CA LEU A 119 0.91 19.11 14.73
C LEU A 119 -0.32 19.80 14.11
N ALA A 120 -0.51 19.63 12.79
CA ALA A 120 -1.66 20.14 12.06
C ALA A 120 -2.83 19.16 12.15
N CYS A 121 -3.78 19.41 13.06
CA CYS A 121 -4.95 18.56 13.27
C CYS A 121 -6.08 18.92 12.29
N GLY A 122 -6.63 17.92 11.61
CA GLY A 122 -7.75 18.09 10.67
C GLY A 122 -7.32 18.63 9.30
N GLU A 123 -8.04 19.62 8.77
CA GLU A 123 -7.76 20.18 7.42
C GLU A 123 -6.49 21.04 7.46
N GLY A 124 -5.55 20.76 6.56
CA GLY A 124 -4.20 21.33 6.63
C GLY A 124 -4.02 22.69 5.95
N GLU A 125 -4.82 23.04 4.94
CA GLU A 125 -4.54 24.15 4.02
C GLU A 125 -4.47 25.51 4.72
N ALA A 126 -5.42 25.82 5.60
CA ALA A 126 -5.46 27.08 6.33
C ALA A 126 -4.33 27.18 7.37
N VAL A 127 -4.15 26.14 8.15
CA VAL A 127 -3.07 26.02 9.15
C VAL A 127 -1.70 26.14 8.48
N PHE A 128 -1.49 25.46 7.36
CA PHE A 128 -0.21 25.51 6.64
C PHE A 128 0.12 26.93 6.13
N ARG A 129 -0.86 27.62 5.56
CA ARG A 129 -0.69 29.02 5.15
C ARG A 129 -0.27 29.90 6.34
N ARG A 130 -0.95 29.76 7.48
CA ARG A 130 -0.66 30.52 8.70
C ARG A 130 0.76 30.24 9.21
N LEU A 131 1.19 29.00 9.26
CA LEU A 131 2.55 28.62 9.67
C LEU A 131 3.64 29.26 8.80
N LEU A 132 3.37 29.46 7.52
CA LEU A 132 4.31 30.05 6.57
C LEU A 132 4.34 31.59 6.61
N THR A 133 3.26 32.23 7.08
CA THR A 133 3.14 33.72 7.11
C THR A 133 3.33 34.32 8.51
N GLU A 134 3.08 33.56 9.57
CA GLU A 134 3.07 34.01 10.94
C GLU A 134 4.07 33.21 11.81
N PRO A 135 5.32 33.68 11.98
CA PRO A 135 6.35 32.95 12.72
C PRO A 135 5.94 32.54 14.14
N ASP A 136 5.11 33.35 14.81
CA ASP A 136 4.65 33.08 16.17
C ASP A 136 3.64 31.91 16.25
N SER A 137 3.00 31.55 15.14
CA SER A 137 2.04 30.45 15.09
C SER A 137 2.70 29.10 15.43
N TRP A 138 4.00 28.93 15.19
CA TRP A 138 4.76 27.73 15.55
C TRP A 138 4.86 27.50 17.06
N LYS A 139 4.76 28.56 17.88
CA LYS A 139 4.88 28.47 19.33
C LYS A 139 3.73 27.70 19.99
N THR A 140 2.61 27.55 19.32
CA THR A 140 1.46 26.79 19.84
C THR A 140 1.69 25.28 19.81
N GLY A 141 2.63 24.77 18.99
CA GLY A 141 2.97 23.37 18.84
C GLY A 141 1.89 22.51 18.19
N SER A 142 0.65 22.97 18.14
CA SER A 142 -0.47 22.29 17.47
C SER A 142 -1.59 23.26 17.14
N GLY A 143 -2.42 22.89 16.17
CA GLY A 143 -3.61 23.64 15.81
C GLY A 143 -4.39 23.00 14.67
N GLY A 144 -5.64 23.43 14.51
CA GLY A 144 -6.53 23.01 13.43
C GLY A 144 -7.45 24.17 13.05
N GLU A 145 -7.72 24.31 11.78
CA GLU A 145 -8.60 25.32 11.22
C GLU A 145 -9.46 24.70 10.12
N SER A 146 -10.68 25.25 9.94
CA SER A 146 -11.50 24.79 8.83
C SER A 146 -11.00 25.35 7.50
N ALA A 147 -10.71 24.50 6.55
CA ALA A 147 -10.38 24.85 5.19
C ALA A 147 -11.56 24.69 4.21
N ALA A 148 -12.80 24.62 4.73
CA ALA A 148 -14.01 24.39 3.93
C ALA A 148 -14.17 25.33 2.75
N GLY A 149 -13.90 26.61 2.92
CA GLY A 149 -13.95 27.61 1.85
C GLY A 149 -12.86 27.39 0.81
N ILE A 150 -11.64 27.05 1.26
CA ILE A 150 -10.50 26.73 0.41
C ILE A 150 -10.83 25.49 -0.43
N PHE A 151 -11.23 24.38 0.21
CA PHE A 151 -11.58 23.14 -0.47
C PHE A 151 -12.71 23.32 -1.48
N ARG A 152 -13.79 24.02 -1.10
CA ARG A 152 -14.95 24.21 -1.99
C ARG A 152 -14.55 24.89 -3.30
N ALA A 153 -13.73 25.94 -3.22
CA ALA A 153 -13.33 26.73 -4.37
C ALA A 153 -12.08 26.18 -5.09
N ALA A 154 -11.37 25.22 -4.49
CA ALA A 154 -10.13 24.72 -5.04
C ALA A 154 -10.33 24.04 -6.41
N GLU A 155 -9.42 24.31 -7.30
CA GLU A 155 -9.20 23.54 -8.52
C GLU A 155 -8.38 22.28 -8.18
N SER A 156 -8.57 21.20 -8.93
CA SER A 156 -7.75 20.00 -8.73
C SER A 156 -6.25 20.28 -8.95
N PRO A 157 -5.35 19.74 -8.11
CA PRO A 157 -3.89 19.90 -8.27
C PRO A 157 -3.34 19.40 -9.60
N TYR A 158 -4.04 18.52 -10.30
CA TYR A 158 -3.68 18.08 -11.65
C TYR A 158 -3.89 19.18 -12.69
N LEU A 159 -4.99 19.93 -12.59
CA LEU A 159 -5.26 21.05 -13.49
C LEU A 159 -4.24 22.19 -13.35
N SER A 160 -3.71 22.38 -12.16
CA SER A 160 -2.68 23.40 -11.89
C SER A 160 -1.25 22.93 -12.18
N GLY A 161 -1.06 21.68 -12.63
CA GLY A 161 0.26 21.10 -12.89
C GLY A 161 1.10 20.84 -11.63
N VAL A 162 0.47 20.74 -10.47
CA VAL A 162 1.16 20.37 -9.21
C VAL A 162 1.35 18.86 -9.10
N LEU A 163 0.41 18.09 -9.62
CA LEU A 163 0.49 16.63 -9.77
C LEU A 163 0.38 16.25 -11.26
N GLU A 164 1.09 15.19 -11.60
CA GLU A 164 1.09 14.57 -12.91
C GLU A 164 0.71 13.09 -12.73
N PRO A 165 -0.32 12.57 -13.40
CA PRO A 165 -0.82 11.21 -13.21
C PRO A 165 -0.08 10.16 -14.05
N GLU A 166 0.79 10.56 -14.97
CA GLU A 166 1.34 9.72 -16.03
C GLU A 166 2.15 8.52 -15.49
N ALA A 167 2.80 8.69 -14.35
CA ALA A 167 3.58 7.60 -13.74
C ALA A 167 2.69 6.49 -13.17
N GLU A 168 1.54 6.86 -12.61
CA GLU A 168 0.59 5.97 -11.96
C GLU A 168 -0.62 5.64 -12.85
N ASP A 169 -0.85 6.44 -13.90
CA ASP A 169 -2.03 6.36 -14.77
C ASP A 169 -3.35 6.36 -13.99
N LEU A 170 -3.30 7.04 -12.83
CA LEU A 170 -4.39 7.18 -11.88
C LEU A 170 -4.50 8.62 -11.40
N MET A 171 -5.71 9.15 -11.40
CA MET A 171 -6.04 10.44 -10.84
C MET A 171 -6.86 10.27 -9.56
N LEU A 172 -6.39 10.84 -8.45
CA LEU A 172 -7.16 10.91 -7.20
C LEU A 172 -7.97 12.22 -7.18
N LEU A 173 -9.27 12.13 -6.98
CA LEU A 173 -10.16 13.27 -7.01
C LEU A 173 -11.05 13.32 -5.77
N GLU A 174 -10.74 14.24 -4.84
CA GLU A 174 -11.54 14.48 -3.65
C GLU A 174 -12.70 15.43 -4.02
N THR A 175 -13.95 14.92 -3.98
CA THR A 175 -15.14 15.72 -4.32
C THR A 175 -15.97 16.07 -3.11
N GLN A 176 -15.72 15.37 -1.97
CA GLN A 176 -16.43 15.53 -0.70
C GLN A 176 -15.47 15.39 0.47
N ARG A 177 -15.63 16.21 1.49
CA ARG A 177 -15.01 16.05 2.81
C ARG A 177 -16.07 15.81 3.87
N GLY A 178 -15.76 14.87 4.77
CA GLY A 178 -16.67 14.39 5.80
C GLY A 178 -17.62 13.31 5.30
N CYS A 179 -18.27 12.63 6.25
CA CYS A 179 -19.24 11.57 5.99
C CYS A 179 -20.49 11.79 6.83
N PRO A 180 -21.72 11.58 6.30
CA PRO A 180 -22.95 11.75 7.08
C PRO A 180 -23.13 10.66 8.12
N TYR A 181 -22.44 9.53 7.96
CA TYR A 181 -22.52 8.39 8.86
C TYR A 181 -21.51 8.54 10.01
N ARG A 182 -21.84 7.92 11.16
CA ARG A 182 -21.01 8.01 12.38
C ARG A 182 -20.56 6.63 12.84
N CYS A 183 -20.01 5.84 11.92
CA CYS A 183 -19.49 4.52 12.25
C CYS A 183 -18.39 4.62 13.30
N GLY A 184 -18.46 3.79 14.36
CA GLY A 184 -17.59 3.88 15.53
C GLY A 184 -16.12 3.57 15.25
N PHE A 185 -15.84 2.77 14.23
CA PHE A 185 -14.48 2.41 13.80
C PHE A 185 -13.86 3.41 12.83
N CYS A 186 -14.67 4.23 12.14
CA CYS A 186 -14.24 5.02 10.99
C CYS A 186 -13.73 6.41 11.38
N PHE A 187 -12.65 6.87 10.73
CA PHE A 187 -12.04 8.17 10.97
C PHE A 187 -12.71 9.31 10.19
N TYR A 188 -13.31 9.07 9.03
CA TYR A 188 -13.82 10.11 8.12
C TYR A 188 -14.79 11.12 8.75
N ASN A 189 -15.57 10.72 9.74
CA ASN A 189 -16.51 11.62 10.41
C ASN A 189 -15.92 12.31 11.65
N LYS A 190 -14.70 11.98 12.07
CA LYS A 190 -14.07 12.48 13.30
C LYS A 190 -13.22 13.73 13.04
N SER A 191 -12.61 13.83 11.88
CA SER A 191 -11.77 14.96 11.50
C SER A 191 -12.56 16.24 11.23
N ARG A 192 -13.89 16.12 11.03
CA ARG A 192 -14.72 17.25 10.64
C ARG A 192 -16.19 17.09 11.04
N GLN A 193 -16.83 18.18 11.43
CA GLN A 193 -18.29 18.26 11.58
C GLN A 193 -18.94 18.72 10.27
N GLY A 194 -19.89 17.93 9.77
CA GLY A 194 -20.66 18.23 8.55
C GLY A 194 -19.96 17.88 7.24
N LEU A 195 -20.70 18.04 6.14
CA LEU A 195 -20.26 17.74 4.78
C LEU A 195 -19.87 19.01 4.04
N VAL A 196 -18.81 18.94 3.27
CA VAL A 196 -18.45 19.96 2.28
C VAL A 196 -18.21 19.31 0.94
N PHE A 197 -18.76 19.90 -0.10
CA PHE A 197 -18.62 19.43 -1.48
C PHE A 197 -17.80 20.43 -2.28
N ALA A 198 -16.90 19.94 -3.11
CA ALA A 198 -16.21 20.73 -4.12
C ALA A 198 -17.24 21.32 -5.10
N GLU A 199 -16.96 22.50 -5.64
CA GLU A 199 -17.79 23.10 -6.68
C GLU A 199 -17.88 22.19 -7.91
N GLU A 200 -19.10 21.92 -8.36
CA GLU A 200 -19.37 20.99 -9.46
C GLU A 200 -18.61 21.33 -10.73
N ARG A 201 -18.49 22.62 -11.05
CA ARG A 201 -17.71 23.08 -12.20
C ARG A 201 -16.24 22.66 -12.15
N ASN A 202 -15.61 22.67 -10.96
CA ASN A 202 -14.20 22.31 -10.79
C ASN A 202 -14.02 20.80 -10.94
N LEU A 203 -14.97 20.02 -10.41
CA LEU A 203 -15.03 18.59 -10.60
C LEU A 203 -15.17 18.20 -12.09
N LEU A 204 -16.15 18.78 -12.79
CA LEU A 204 -16.38 18.48 -14.22
C LEU A 204 -15.17 18.88 -15.09
N ARG A 205 -14.49 19.99 -14.75
CA ARG A 205 -13.23 20.36 -15.43
C ARG A 205 -12.14 19.30 -15.19
N ALA A 206 -12.04 18.77 -13.98
CA ALA A 206 -11.05 17.74 -13.66
C ALA A 206 -11.34 16.42 -14.42
N VAL A 207 -12.60 16.02 -14.49
CA VAL A 207 -13.02 14.85 -15.29
C VAL A 207 -12.77 15.09 -16.79
N ALA A 208 -13.14 16.25 -17.34
CA ALA A 208 -12.88 16.59 -18.74
C ALA A 208 -11.37 16.54 -19.07
N TRP A 209 -10.54 17.05 -18.17
CA TRP A 209 -9.08 17.02 -18.30
C TRP A 209 -8.54 15.56 -18.27
N ALA A 210 -9.09 14.70 -17.42
CA ALA A 210 -8.71 13.29 -17.38
C ALA A 210 -9.09 12.56 -18.67
N VAL A 211 -10.29 12.82 -19.21
CA VAL A 211 -10.75 12.27 -20.49
C VAL A 211 -9.86 12.73 -21.65
N GLU A 212 -9.55 14.03 -21.73
CA GLU A 212 -8.68 14.59 -22.77
C GLU A 212 -7.29 13.94 -22.78
N ARG A 213 -6.75 13.67 -21.58
CA ARG A 213 -5.43 13.04 -21.41
C ARG A 213 -5.46 11.52 -21.42
N ARG A 214 -6.64 10.91 -21.50
CA ARG A 214 -6.85 9.46 -21.51
C ARG A 214 -6.21 8.78 -20.27
N ILE A 215 -6.39 9.39 -19.10
CA ILE A 215 -5.96 8.78 -17.85
C ILE A 215 -6.78 7.50 -17.64
N ALA A 216 -6.11 6.36 -17.42
CA ALA A 216 -6.80 5.07 -17.36
C ALA A 216 -7.86 5.04 -16.26
N GLU A 217 -7.56 5.61 -15.09
CA GLU A 217 -8.41 5.48 -13.91
C GLU A 217 -8.55 6.79 -13.13
N VAL A 218 -9.77 7.03 -12.63
CA VAL A 218 -10.06 8.15 -11.73
C VAL A 218 -10.74 7.62 -10.47
N TYR A 219 -10.08 7.78 -9.34
CA TYR A 219 -10.63 7.43 -8.03
C TYR A 219 -11.28 8.66 -7.38
N LEU A 220 -12.60 8.62 -7.20
CA LEU A 220 -13.30 9.60 -6.39
C LEU A 220 -13.20 9.19 -4.91
N LEU A 221 -12.38 9.91 -4.14
CA LEU A 221 -12.05 9.65 -2.74
C LEU A 221 -13.19 9.98 -1.75
N ASP A 222 -14.42 9.83 -2.18
CA ASP A 222 -15.59 10.17 -1.39
C ASP A 222 -16.00 8.99 -0.50
N PRO A 223 -16.04 9.10 0.83
CA PRO A 223 -16.33 7.98 1.75
C PRO A 223 -17.77 7.46 1.65
N SER A 224 -18.59 8.05 0.81
CA SER A 224 -19.91 7.60 0.38
C SER A 224 -20.40 8.52 -0.75
N LEU A 225 -20.09 8.18 -1.98
CA LEU A 225 -20.42 8.97 -3.17
C LEU A 225 -21.92 9.35 -3.21
N ASN A 226 -22.81 8.42 -2.87
CA ASN A 226 -24.25 8.64 -2.91
C ASN A 226 -24.82 9.44 -1.72
N SER A 227 -23.96 10.01 -0.89
CA SER A 227 -24.36 11.07 0.06
C SER A 227 -24.37 12.47 -0.58
N ARG A 228 -23.85 12.60 -1.81
CA ARG A 228 -23.77 13.88 -2.53
C ARG A 228 -25.17 14.31 -3.02
N PRO A 229 -25.60 15.56 -2.72
CA PRO A 229 -26.82 16.11 -3.29
C PRO A 229 -26.75 16.19 -4.81
N LYS A 230 -27.88 15.95 -5.49
CA LYS A 230 -27.98 15.99 -6.96
C LYS A 230 -26.98 15.09 -7.71
N LEU A 231 -26.57 13.97 -7.09
CA LEU A 231 -25.62 13.05 -7.69
C LEU A 231 -26.03 12.59 -9.09
N LYS A 232 -27.31 12.24 -9.30
CA LYS A 232 -27.82 11.80 -10.62
C LYS A 232 -27.58 12.83 -11.73
N THR A 233 -27.76 14.12 -11.44
CA THR A 233 -27.46 15.21 -12.39
C THR A 233 -25.97 15.26 -12.70
N LEU A 234 -25.12 15.19 -11.69
CA LEU A 234 -23.66 15.15 -11.86
C LEU A 234 -23.20 13.96 -12.69
N LEU A 235 -23.74 12.76 -12.44
CA LEU A 235 -23.41 11.56 -13.20
C LEU A 235 -23.81 11.66 -14.67
N ALA A 236 -24.95 12.28 -14.97
CA ALA A 236 -25.36 12.53 -16.35
C ALA A 236 -24.39 13.47 -17.09
N GLU A 237 -23.82 14.48 -16.38
CA GLU A 237 -22.79 15.36 -16.96
C GLU A 237 -21.46 14.59 -17.16
N ILE A 238 -21.04 13.77 -16.18
CA ILE A 238 -19.84 12.93 -16.31
C ILE A 238 -20.00 11.96 -17.48
N ALA A 239 -21.17 11.31 -17.62
CA ALA A 239 -21.46 10.43 -18.75
C ALA A 239 -21.32 11.12 -20.11
N ARG A 240 -21.74 12.39 -20.21
CA ARG A 240 -21.55 13.19 -21.43
C ARG A 240 -20.09 13.52 -21.72
N LEU A 241 -19.28 13.73 -20.69
CA LEU A 241 -17.85 13.98 -20.85
C LEU A 241 -17.09 12.69 -21.21
N ASN A 242 -17.52 11.54 -20.71
CA ASN A 242 -16.88 10.22 -20.88
C ASN A 242 -17.65 9.32 -21.86
N LEU A 243 -18.18 9.87 -22.95
CA LEU A 243 -19.02 9.16 -23.93
C LEU A 243 -18.37 7.90 -24.48
N ASP A 244 -17.08 7.96 -24.79
CA ASP A 244 -16.31 6.84 -25.33
C ASP A 244 -15.80 5.90 -24.25
N ARG A 245 -16.18 6.13 -22.98
CA ARG A 245 -15.66 5.39 -21.82
C ARG A 245 -14.13 5.31 -21.82
N GLY A 246 -13.49 6.40 -22.18
CA GLY A 246 -12.04 6.51 -22.28
C GLY A 246 -11.33 6.50 -20.94
N ILE A 247 -12.04 6.76 -19.83
CA ILE A 247 -11.58 6.65 -18.46
C ILE A 247 -12.49 5.72 -17.66
N ARG A 248 -11.91 4.98 -16.72
CA ARG A 248 -12.64 4.15 -15.75
C ARG A 248 -12.74 4.88 -14.41
N LEU A 249 -13.92 4.85 -13.81
CA LEU A 249 -14.18 5.52 -12.53
C LEU A 249 -14.41 4.48 -11.42
N PHE A 250 -13.97 4.79 -10.21
CA PHE A 250 -14.29 4.00 -9.03
C PHE A 250 -14.40 4.88 -7.77
N SER A 251 -15.07 4.38 -6.74
CA SER A 251 -15.34 5.12 -5.48
C SER A 251 -15.87 4.18 -4.39
N GLU A 252 -16.23 4.76 -3.25
CA GLU A 252 -16.99 4.08 -2.18
C GLU A 252 -18.47 4.46 -2.24
N ILE A 253 -19.38 3.50 -1.94
CA ILE A 253 -20.83 3.73 -1.99
C ILE A 253 -21.57 2.92 -0.93
N ARG A 254 -22.74 3.39 -0.51
CA ARG A 254 -23.69 2.62 0.30
C ARG A 254 -24.68 1.91 -0.64
N ALA A 255 -24.61 0.58 -0.71
CA ALA A 255 -25.45 -0.21 -1.61
C ALA A 255 -26.95 -0.06 -1.32
N GLU A 256 -27.35 0.12 -0.05
CA GLU A 256 -28.77 0.24 0.35
C GLU A 256 -29.51 1.40 -0.32
N ALA A 257 -28.80 2.38 -0.85
CA ALA A 257 -29.36 3.55 -1.52
C ALA A 257 -29.22 3.51 -3.05
N VAL A 258 -28.78 2.39 -3.63
CA VAL A 258 -28.67 2.22 -5.08
C VAL A 258 -29.99 1.72 -5.65
N ASP A 259 -30.68 2.58 -6.41
CA ASP A 259 -31.83 2.24 -7.26
C ASP A 259 -31.38 1.95 -8.72
N ASP A 260 -32.31 1.52 -9.56
CA ASP A 260 -32.01 1.16 -10.94
C ASP A 260 -31.51 2.36 -11.75
N GLU A 261 -32.14 3.53 -11.61
CA GLU A 261 -31.73 4.76 -12.29
C GLU A 261 -30.30 5.19 -11.90
N LEU A 262 -29.97 5.12 -10.60
CA LEU A 262 -28.61 5.43 -10.13
C LEU A 262 -27.59 4.45 -10.70
N ALA A 263 -27.90 3.15 -10.71
CA ALA A 263 -27.01 2.14 -11.26
C ALA A 263 -26.78 2.33 -12.78
N ASP A 264 -27.83 2.70 -13.54
CA ASP A 264 -27.72 3.01 -14.96
C ASP A 264 -26.81 4.24 -15.21
N LEU A 265 -26.97 5.30 -14.42
CA LEU A 265 -26.15 6.50 -14.52
C LEU A 265 -24.69 6.26 -14.11
N LEU A 266 -24.44 5.45 -13.09
CA LEU A 266 -23.08 5.06 -12.70
C LEU A 266 -22.38 4.31 -13.83
N ALA A 267 -23.05 3.31 -14.42
CA ALA A 267 -22.51 2.58 -15.56
C ALA A 267 -22.27 3.48 -16.77
N ALA A 268 -23.21 4.39 -17.08
CA ALA A 268 -23.07 5.35 -18.18
C ALA A 268 -21.90 6.31 -17.97
N ALA A 269 -21.65 6.75 -16.73
CA ALA A 269 -20.54 7.62 -16.37
C ALA A 269 -19.16 6.93 -16.48
N GLY A 270 -19.12 5.58 -16.53
CA GLY A 270 -17.89 4.81 -16.63
C GLY A 270 -17.40 4.24 -15.31
N PHE A 271 -18.24 4.17 -14.28
CA PHE A 271 -17.91 3.44 -13.06
C PHE A 271 -17.86 1.95 -13.35
N TYR A 272 -16.81 1.29 -12.87
CA TYR A 272 -16.60 -0.14 -13.08
C TYR A 272 -16.43 -0.92 -11.76
N TRP A 273 -16.14 -0.22 -10.63
CA TRP A 273 -15.85 -0.83 -9.34
C TRP A 273 -16.29 0.09 -8.19
N PHE A 274 -16.82 -0.49 -7.12
CA PHE A 274 -17.14 0.21 -5.87
C PHE A 274 -16.72 -0.61 -4.66
N GLU A 275 -16.07 0.06 -3.72
CA GLU A 275 -15.91 -0.44 -2.36
C GLU A 275 -17.23 -0.26 -1.60
N ILE A 276 -17.73 -1.36 -1.01
CA ILE A 276 -19.04 -1.41 -0.38
C ILE A 276 -18.93 -2.07 0.99
N GLY A 277 -18.83 -1.27 2.03
CA GLY A 277 -18.72 -1.78 3.38
C GLY A 277 -20.00 -2.44 3.86
N LEU A 278 -20.04 -3.76 3.97
CA LEU A 278 -21.02 -4.52 4.75
C LEU A 278 -20.60 -4.61 6.22
N GLN A 279 -19.34 -4.89 6.43
CA GLN A 279 -18.59 -5.02 7.69
C GLN A 279 -18.98 -6.28 8.50
N SER A 280 -20.25 -6.54 8.72
CA SER A 280 -20.80 -7.71 9.40
C SER A 280 -22.31 -7.83 9.11
N THR A 281 -22.86 -9.04 9.26
CA THR A 281 -24.30 -9.29 9.28
C THR A 281 -24.85 -9.45 10.71
N ASN A 282 -23.98 -9.43 11.72
CA ASN A 282 -24.38 -9.57 13.12
C ASN A 282 -25.07 -8.31 13.63
N PRO A 283 -26.35 -8.36 14.04
CA PRO A 283 -27.10 -7.17 14.48
C PRO A 283 -26.45 -6.45 15.66
N LYS A 284 -25.81 -7.21 16.59
CA LYS A 284 -25.16 -6.62 17.76
C LYS A 284 -23.89 -5.85 17.40
N ALA A 285 -23.11 -6.39 16.48
CA ALA A 285 -21.94 -5.70 15.96
C ALA A 285 -22.34 -4.42 15.20
N LEU A 286 -23.36 -4.51 14.34
CA LEU A 286 -23.91 -3.37 13.60
C LEU A 286 -24.41 -2.26 14.55
N GLU A 287 -25.10 -2.62 15.64
CA GLU A 287 -25.53 -1.68 16.68
C GLU A 287 -24.34 -0.99 17.35
N LEU A 288 -23.37 -1.77 17.84
CA LEU A 288 -22.22 -1.24 18.58
C LEU A 288 -21.31 -0.34 17.71
N MET A 289 -21.20 -0.63 16.42
CA MET A 289 -20.46 0.23 15.50
C MET A 289 -21.28 1.41 14.92
N ASN A 290 -22.53 1.57 15.38
CA ASN A 290 -23.45 2.61 14.89
C ASN A 290 -23.61 2.59 13.36
N ARG A 291 -23.79 1.41 12.79
CA ARG A 291 -23.94 1.19 11.34
C ARG A 291 -25.21 0.36 11.04
N PRO A 292 -26.39 0.95 11.14
CA PRO A 292 -27.61 0.23 10.79
C PRO A 292 -27.58 -0.16 9.31
N THR A 293 -27.64 -1.45 9.02
CA THR A 293 -27.60 -2.00 7.67
C THR A 293 -28.89 -2.79 7.40
N GLN A 294 -29.57 -2.47 6.30
CA GLN A 294 -30.74 -3.21 5.83
C GLN A 294 -30.29 -4.27 4.81
N LEU A 295 -29.99 -5.49 5.27
CA LEU A 295 -29.38 -6.54 4.46
C LEU A 295 -30.10 -6.81 3.13
N LYS A 296 -31.44 -6.83 3.10
CA LYS A 296 -32.20 -7.02 1.86
C LYS A 296 -31.98 -5.88 0.84
N ARG A 297 -31.93 -4.64 1.32
CA ARG A 297 -31.64 -3.48 0.44
C ARG A 297 -30.19 -3.46 0.01
N PHE A 298 -29.28 -3.84 0.89
CA PHE A 298 -27.86 -4.01 0.58
C PHE A 298 -27.67 -4.97 -0.59
N VAL A 299 -28.21 -6.19 -0.50
CA VAL A 299 -28.14 -7.19 -1.57
C VAL A 299 -28.74 -6.66 -2.86
N ALA A 300 -29.95 -6.07 -2.80
CA ALA A 300 -30.61 -5.56 -3.99
C ALA A 300 -29.79 -4.45 -4.68
N GLY A 301 -29.18 -3.54 -3.92
CA GLY A 301 -28.33 -2.48 -4.48
C GLY A 301 -27.04 -3.00 -5.08
N ALA A 302 -26.34 -3.91 -4.39
CA ALA A 302 -25.11 -4.53 -4.90
C ALA A 302 -25.39 -5.37 -6.18
N GLN A 303 -26.50 -6.10 -6.23
CA GLN A 303 -26.92 -6.85 -7.43
C GLN A 303 -27.26 -5.92 -8.61
N ARG A 304 -27.84 -4.73 -8.37
CA ARG A 304 -28.09 -3.74 -9.43
C ARG A 304 -26.78 -3.25 -10.06
N LEU A 305 -25.75 -3.02 -9.26
CA LEU A 305 -24.41 -2.67 -9.75
C LEU A 305 -23.84 -3.81 -10.59
N LYS A 306 -23.82 -5.04 -10.05
CA LYS A 306 -23.29 -6.23 -10.74
C LYS A 306 -24.01 -6.50 -12.06
N ALA A 307 -25.33 -6.33 -12.13
CA ALA A 307 -26.13 -6.49 -13.34
C ALA A 307 -25.76 -5.50 -14.46
N ARG A 308 -25.06 -4.41 -14.14
CA ARG A 308 -24.58 -3.40 -15.08
C ARG A 308 -23.07 -3.46 -15.35
N GLY A 309 -22.44 -4.56 -14.96
CA GLY A 309 -21.01 -4.78 -15.14
C GLY A 309 -20.13 -3.95 -14.20
N ILE A 310 -20.69 -3.46 -13.08
CA ILE A 310 -19.94 -2.75 -12.04
C ILE A 310 -19.64 -3.76 -10.92
N THR A 311 -18.38 -3.98 -10.62
CA THR A 311 -17.95 -4.90 -9.56
C THR A 311 -18.22 -4.31 -8.19
N PRO A 312 -19.06 -4.96 -7.34
CA PRO A 312 -19.21 -4.58 -5.95
C PRO A 312 -18.15 -5.31 -5.11
N SER A 313 -17.14 -4.60 -4.64
CA SER A 313 -16.17 -5.12 -3.65
C SER A 313 -16.76 -5.04 -2.26
N ILE A 314 -16.93 -6.19 -1.62
CA ILE A 314 -17.63 -6.25 -0.32
C ILE A 314 -16.63 -6.34 0.83
N ASP A 315 -16.69 -5.37 1.75
CA ASP A 315 -15.81 -5.33 2.90
C ASP A 315 -16.44 -6.01 4.12
N LEU A 316 -15.65 -6.85 4.76
CA LEU A 316 -15.94 -7.45 6.06
C LEU A 316 -14.85 -7.08 7.07
N ILE A 317 -15.20 -6.91 8.33
CA ILE A 317 -14.26 -6.64 9.42
C ILE A 317 -14.28 -7.80 10.42
N ILE A 318 -13.10 -8.40 10.67
CA ILE A 318 -12.90 -9.39 11.73
C ILE A 318 -12.62 -8.68 13.06
N GLY A 319 -13.15 -9.21 14.16
CA GLY A 319 -12.86 -8.76 15.51
C GLY A 319 -13.69 -7.57 15.97
N LEU A 320 -14.85 -7.33 15.34
CA LEU A 320 -15.79 -6.31 15.77
C LEU A 320 -16.35 -6.60 17.18
N PRO A 321 -16.52 -5.57 18.04
CA PRO A 321 -17.19 -5.75 19.31
C PRO A 321 -18.63 -6.20 19.09
N GLY A 322 -19.09 -7.20 19.87
CA GLY A 322 -20.43 -7.79 19.74
C GLY A 322 -20.55 -8.86 18.66
N ASP A 323 -19.47 -9.14 17.93
CA ASP A 323 -19.37 -10.28 17.04
C ASP A 323 -18.49 -11.39 17.65
N ASP A 324 -18.54 -12.57 17.05
CA ASP A 324 -17.74 -13.74 17.38
C ASP A 324 -17.37 -14.50 16.09
N LEU A 325 -16.53 -15.54 16.20
CA LEU A 325 -16.10 -16.35 15.07
C LEU A 325 -17.29 -16.86 14.24
N GLN A 326 -18.34 -17.37 14.90
CA GLN A 326 -19.54 -17.88 14.20
C GLN A 326 -20.34 -16.77 13.53
N GLY A 327 -20.41 -15.59 14.12
CA GLY A 327 -21.03 -14.41 13.52
C GLY A 327 -20.31 -13.94 12.28
N PHE A 328 -18.97 -13.93 12.33
CA PHE A 328 -18.14 -13.61 11.18
C PHE A 328 -18.29 -14.66 10.05
N MET A 329 -18.24 -15.97 10.38
CA MET A 329 -18.48 -17.03 9.40
C MET A 329 -19.85 -16.87 8.70
N ARG A 330 -20.90 -16.54 9.45
CA ARG A 330 -22.21 -16.22 8.84
C ARG A 330 -22.17 -15.02 7.90
N SER A 331 -21.33 -14.03 8.19
CA SER A 331 -21.17 -12.88 7.31
C SER A 331 -20.45 -13.26 6.01
N VAL A 332 -19.46 -14.13 6.08
CA VAL A 332 -18.79 -14.72 4.89
C VAL A 332 -19.78 -15.56 4.07
N ASP A 333 -20.55 -16.43 4.72
CA ASP A 333 -21.60 -17.22 4.04
C ASP A 333 -22.61 -16.33 3.34
N PHE A 334 -23.08 -15.28 4.02
CA PHE A 334 -24.02 -14.31 3.44
C PHE A 334 -23.48 -13.70 2.15
N VAL A 335 -22.23 -13.28 2.12
CA VAL A 335 -21.58 -12.72 0.92
C VAL A 335 -21.50 -13.75 -0.19
N ALA A 336 -21.05 -14.97 0.14
CA ALA A 336 -20.91 -16.08 -0.81
C ALA A 336 -22.24 -16.53 -1.41
N ASP A 337 -23.29 -16.68 -0.56
CA ASP A 337 -24.62 -17.18 -0.96
C ASP A 337 -25.40 -16.19 -1.83
N HIS A 338 -25.09 -14.89 -1.73
CA HIS A 338 -25.65 -13.86 -2.59
C HIS A 338 -24.86 -13.59 -3.86
N GLY A 339 -23.80 -14.37 -4.13
CA GLY A 339 -23.02 -14.30 -5.36
C GLY A 339 -22.03 -13.15 -5.45
N PHE A 340 -21.49 -12.68 -4.31
CA PHE A 340 -20.50 -11.61 -4.24
C PHE A 340 -19.08 -12.13 -3.94
N ARG A 341 -18.73 -13.33 -4.47
CA ARG A 341 -17.41 -13.95 -4.22
C ARG A 341 -16.26 -13.29 -4.96
N ASP A 342 -16.56 -12.65 -6.08
CA ASP A 342 -15.57 -12.23 -7.07
C ASP A 342 -14.63 -11.15 -6.54
N ASP A 343 -15.10 -10.34 -5.56
CA ASP A 343 -14.29 -9.32 -4.92
C ASP A 343 -14.76 -9.09 -3.47
N VAL A 344 -14.02 -9.63 -2.52
CA VAL A 344 -14.30 -9.52 -1.09
C VAL A 344 -13.01 -9.11 -0.37
N GLN A 345 -13.12 -8.08 0.44
CA GLN A 345 -12.03 -7.62 1.28
C GLN A 345 -12.32 -7.93 2.75
N ILE A 346 -11.32 -8.47 3.44
CA ILE A 346 -11.45 -8.82 4.86
C ILE A 346 -10.37 -8.10 5.65
N PHE A 347 -10.81 -7.23 6.55
CA PHE A 347 -9.91 -6.43 7.37
C PHE A 347 -9.95 -6.88 8.84
N PRO A 348 -8.82 -7.03 9.51
CA PRO A 348 -8.81 -7.04 10.95
C PRO A 348 -9.20 -5.63 11.45
N LEU A 349 -10.03 -5.55 12.49
CA LEU A 349 -10.41 -4.25 13.05
C LEU A 349 -9.18 -3.46 13.50
N ALA A 350 -9.00 -2.28 12.91
CA ALA A 350 -8.01 -1.31 13.35
C ALA A 350 -8.65 -0.30 14.33
N VAL A 351 -8.11 -0.20 15.54
CA VAL A 351 -8.60 0.72 16.59
C VAL A 351 -7.91 2.08 16.45
N LEU A 352 -8.25 2.79 15.38
CA LEU A 352 -7.56 4.01 14.93
C LEU A 352 -7.69 5.16 15.93
N PRO A 353 -6.65 6.00 16.09
CA PRO A 353 -6.74 7.25 16.84
C PRO A 353 -7.90 8.14 16.37
N GLY A 354 -8.51 8.88 17.28
CA GLY A 354 -9.63 9.79 17.01
C GLY A 354 -10.99 9.09 16.81
N THR A 355 -11.05 7.76 16.77
CA THR A 355 -12.31 7.03 16.57
C THR A 355 -13.05 6.76 17.88
N ASP A 356 -14.36 6.54 17.79
CA ASP A 356 -15.21 6.18 18.92
C ASP A 356 -14.76 4.84 19.56
N PHE A 357 -14.37 3.87 18.73
CA PHE A 357 -13.85 2.60 19.20
C PHE A 357 -12.55 2.75 19.98
N ARG A 358 -11.68 3.70 19.61
CA ARG A 358 -10.46 4.00 20.37
C ARG A 358 -10.80 4.56 21.74
N LEU A 359 -11.70 5.54 21.80
CA LEU A 359 -12.11 6.18 23.05
C LEU A 359 -12.84 5.22 23.99
N ARG A 360 -13.65 4.32 23.45
CA ARG A 360 -14.46 3.34 24.18
C ARG A 360 -13.83 1.94 24.23
N SER A 361 -12.57 1.80 23.87
CA SER A 361 -11.91 0.49 23.71
C SER A 361 -12.02 -0.39 24.97
N ARG A 362 -11.86 0.21 26.17
CA ARG A 362 -12.02 -0.50 27.45
C ARG A 362 -13.47 -0.97 27.67
N GLU A 363 -14.45 -0.12 27.42
CA GLU A 363 -15.88 -0.44 27.53
C GLU A 363 -16.27 -1.57 26.58
N LEU A 364 -15.79 -1.50 25.35
CA LEU A 364 -16.05 -2.49 24.28
C LEU A 364 -15.22 -3.78 24.47
N GLY A 365 -14.27 -3.79 25.40
CA GLY A 365 -13.39 -4.94 25.68
C GLY A 365 -12.39 -5.21 24.55
N LEU A 366 -12.02 -4.20 23.78
CA LEU A 366 -11.05 -4.30 22.70
C LEU A 366 -9.62 -4.34 23.24
N ARG A 367 -8.88 -5.37 22.90
CA ARG A 367 -7.43 -5.49 23.07
C ARG A 367 -6.80 -5.32 21.70
N PHE A 368 -5.88 -4.40 21.55
CA PHE A 368 -5.27 -4.06 20.27
C PHE A 368 -3.81 -3.66 20.44
N ASP A 369 -3.02 -3.70 19.36
CA ASP A 369 -1.65 -3.21 19.36
C ASP A 369 -1.67 -1.68 19.58
N PRO A 370 -0.91 -1.13 20.53
CA PRO A 370 -0.82 0.31 20.75
C PRO A 370 -0.11 1.05 19.61
N HIS A 371 0.59 0.34 18.72
CA HIS A 371 1.31 0.88 17.57
C HIS A 371 0.52 0.66 16.26
N PRO A 372 0.78 1.49 15.24
CA PRO A 372 0.19 1.26 13.91
C PRO A 372 0.51 -0.16 13.39
N PRO A 373 -0.45 -0.81 12.75
CA PRO A 373 -1.79 -0.35 12.33
C PRO A 373 -2.90 -0.43 13.39
N TYR A 374 -2.59 -0.55 14.68
CA TYR A 374 -3.54 -0.61 15.81
C TYR A 374 -4.51 -1.79 15.74
N THR A 375 -4.06 -2.87 15.20
CA THR A 375 -4.87 -4.05 14.93
C THR A 375 -5.39 -4.67 16.22
N VAL A 376 -6.68 -5.02 16.24
CA VAL A 376 -7.27 -5.75 17.36
C VAL A 376 -6.64 -7.13 17.48
N ILE A 377 -6.24 -7.51 18.69
CA ILE A 377 -5.65 -8.82 19.02
C ILE A 377 -6.61 -9.70 19.82
N GLY A 378 -7.80 -9.23 20.07
CA GLY A 378 -8.88 -9.96 20.72
C GLY A 378 -9.91 -9.02 21.34
N ASN A 379 -11.09 -9.55 21.60
CA ASN A 379 -12.18 -8.90 22.32
C ASN A 379 -12.96 -9.93 23.12
N ARG A 380 -14.17 -9.60 23.60
CA ARG A 380 -14.99 -10.54 24.39
C ARG A 380 -15.52 -11.75 23.60
N GLY A 381 -15.67 -11.62 22.27
CA GLY A 381 -16.19 -12.64 21.37
C GLY A 381 -15.14 -13.30 20.49
N PHE A 382 -13.93 -12.70 20.38
CA PHE A 382 -12.82 -13.20 19.57
C PHE A 382 -11.59 -13.43 20.43
N SER A 383 -11.09 -14.65 20.47
CA SER A 383 -9.73 -14.98 20.92
C SER A 383 -8.72 -14.68 19.83
N HIS A 384 -7.42 -14.79 20.16
CA HIS A 384 -6.35 -14.67 19.18
C HIS A 384 -6.41 -15.77 18.10
N GLU A 385 -6.74 -16.98 18.48
CA GLU A 385 -6.84 -18.14 17.58
C GLU A 385 -8.03 -18.02 16.60
N ASP A 386 -9.11 -17.36 17.03
CA ASP A 386 -10.30 -17.18 16.18
C ASP A 386 -10.02 -16.37 14.92
N PHE A 387 -9.02 -15.50 14.92
CA PHE A 387 -8.63 -14.74 13.72
C PHE A 387 -8.08 -15.65 12.63
N LEU A 388 -7.25 -16.64 13.00
CA LEU A 388 -6.73 -17.65 12.04
C LEU A 388 -7.87 -18.44 11.44
N LEU A 389 -8.70 -19.03 12.32
CA LEU A 389 -9.84 -19.84 11.89
C LEU A 389 -10.81 -19.04 11.00
N ALA A 390 -10.97 -17.75 11.28
CA ALA A 390 -11.81 -16.86 10.47
C ALA A 390 -11.25 -16.68 9.04
N TYR A 391 -9.93 -16.47 8.91
CA TYR A 391 -9.30 -16.36 7.60
C TYR A 391 -9.30 -17.68 6.84
N ASP A 392 -8.92 -18.79 7.49
CA ASP A 392 -8.96 -20.12 6.87
C ASP A 392 -10.37 -20.46 6.33
N TYR A 393 -11.38 -20.15 7.13
CA TYR A 393 -12.77 -20.34 6.70
C TYR A 393 -13.13 -19.46 5.50
N ALA A 394 -12.75 -18.19 5.54
CA ALA A 394 -13.06 -17.24 4.47
C ALA A 394 -12.34 -17.61 3.16
N GLU A 395 -11.06 -17.98 3.23
CA GLU A 395 -10.29 -18.44 2.06
C GLU A 395 -10.93 -19.66 1.42
N ALA A 396 -11.27 -20.68 2.22
CA ALA A 396 -11.93 -21.89 1.74
C ALA A 396 -13.34 -21.62 1.17
N ARG A 397 -14.12 -20.72 1.80
CA ARG A 397 -15.53 -20.45 1.42
C ARG A 397 -15.66 -19.57 0.19
N LEU A 398 -14.72 -18.63 0.01
CA LEU A 398 -14.71 -17.67 -1.08
C LEU A 398 -13.82 -18.10 -2.25
N ASP A 399 -13.04 -19.17 -2.09
CA ASP A 399 -12.02 -19.61 -3.04
C ASP A 399 -11.03 -18.47 -3.34
N ALA A 400 -10.51 -17.84 -2.28
CA ALA A 400 -9.68 -16.65 -2.35
C ALA A 400 -8.43 -16.80 -1.48
N VAL A 401 -7.38 -16.06 -1.81
CA VAL A 401 -6.17 -15.93 -0.98
C VAL A 401 -6.06 -14.49 -0.52
N PHE A 402 -6.28 -14.24 0.79
CA PHE A 402 -6.22 -12.89 1.33
C PHE A 402 -4.80 -12.38 1.58
N PHE A 403 -3.82 -13.28 1.61
CA PHE A 403 -2.41 -12.94 1.92
C PHE A 403 -1.45 -13.56 0.91
N PRO A 404 -1.56 -13.21 -0.38
CA PRO A 404 -0.64 -13.71 -1.37
C PRO A 404 0.79 -13.25 -1.04
N LEU A 405 1.75 -14.11 -1.31
CA LEU A 405 3.15 -13.69 -1.36
C LEU A 405 3.31 -12.58 -2.41
N PRO A 406 4.24 -11.63 -2.22
CA PRO A 406 4.51 -10.64 -3.25
C PRO A 406 4.98 -11.30 -4.54
N ASP A 407 4.78 -10.63 -5.69
CA ASP A 407 5.25 -11.12 -6.98
C ASP A 407 6.70 -11.60 -6.91
N LEU A 408 6.96 -12.74 -7.53
CA LEU A 408 8.30 -13.31 -7.54
C LEU A 408 9.21 -12.51 -8.50
N ASP A 409 10.25 -11.91 -7.95
CA ASP A 409 11.36 -11.33 -8.72
C ASP A 409 12.69 -11.68 -8.07
N VAL A 410 13.24 -12.82 -8.41
CA VAL A 410 14.58 -13.28 -8.01
C VAL A 410 15.60 -13.16 -9.15
N SER A 411 15.37 -12.26 -10.09
CA SER A 411 16.32 -11.95 -11.18
C SER A 411 17.65 -11.48 -10.62
N TRP A 412 18.75 -11.87 -11.26
CA TRP A 412 20.10 -11.59 -10.78
C TRP A 412 21.10 -11.18 -11.89
N ARG A 413 20.75 -11.33 -13.17
CA ARG A 413 21.58 -10.87 -14.30
C ARG A 413 21.09 -9.54 -14.85
N ALA A 414 22.02 -8.65 -15.14
CA ALA A 414 21.70 -7.31 -15.65
C ALA A 414 21.33 -7.27 -17.16
N GLY A 415 21.27 -8.43 -17.83
CA GLY A 415 20.97 -8.59 -19.25
C GLY A 415 22.15 -9.08 -20.08
N GLY A 416 21.90 -9.91 -21.09
CA GLY A 416 22.86 -10.34 -22.10
C GLY A 416 23.98 -11.33 -21.69
N GLY A 417 23.99 -11.79 -20.45
CA GLY A 417 24.97 -12.77 -19.97
C GLY A 417 24.60 -14.21 -20.37
N ALA A 418 25.63 -15.08 -20.52
CA ALA A 418 25.41 -16.50 -20.76
C ALA A 418 24.72 -17.19 -19.56
N VAL A 419 23.91 -18.21 -19.84
CA VAL A 419 23.27 -19.02 -18.82
C VAL A 419 24.30 -19.63 -17.88
N GLY A 420 24.13 -19.45 -16.55
CA GLY A 420 24.97 -20.08 -15.53
C GLY A 420 26.27 -19.35 -15.17
N GLU A 421 26.60 -18.17 -15.72
CA GLU A 421 27.78 -17.39 -15.30
C GLU A 421 27.52 -16.64 -13.97
N LEU A 422 27.59 -17.36 -12.84
CA LEU A 422 27.41 -16.81 -11.50
C LEU A 422 28.58 -15.90 -11.05
N GLU A 423 29.80 -16.23 -11.49
CA GLU A 423 31.04 -15.56 -11.03
C GLU A 423 31.11 -14.08 -11.43
N LYS A 424 30.41 -13.66 -12.47
CA LYS A 424 30.41 -12.28 -12.99
C LYS A 424 29.20 -11.46 -12.53
N ALA A 425 28.33 -12.02 -11.68
CA ALA A 425 27.16 -11.30 -11.20
C ALA A 425 27.55 -10.09 -10.33
N SER A 426 26.99 -8.94 -10.65
CA SER A 426 27.19 -7.68 -9.93
C SER A 426 25.88 -7.15 -9.36
N ASP A 427 25.96 -6.26 -8.36
CA ASP A 427 24.79 -5.63 -7.76
C ASP A 427 23.86 -5.04 -8.82
N LEU A 428 22.56 -5.34 -8.74
CA LEU A 428 21.58 -4.73 -9.62
C LEU A 428 21.18 -3.36 -9.12
N ARG A 429 21.30 -2.37 -10.01
CA ARG A 429 21.04 -0.97 -9.71
C ARG A 429 19.86 -0.43 -10.50
N VAL A 430 19.16 0.53 -9.89
CA VAL A 430 18.11 1.32 -10.52
C VAL A 430 18.49 2.79 -10.54
N GLN A 431 18.07 3.50 -11.58
CA GLN A 431 18.32 4.94 -11.70
C GLN A 431 17.07 5.71 -11.26
N LEU A 432 17.21 6.56 -10.25
CA LEU A 432 16.16 7.39 -9.69
C LEU A 432 16.69 8.81 -9.46
N GLY A 433 15.99 9.83 -9.93
CA GLY A 433 16.38 11.23 -9.74
C GLY A 433 17.81 11.54 -10.22
N GLY A 434 18.27 10.91 -11.31
CA GLY A 434 19.61 11.09 -11.85
C GLY A 434 20.73 10.35 -11.10
N ARG A 435 20.43 9.59 -10.05
CA ARG A 435 21.40 8.81 -9.26
C ARG A 435 21.10 7.31 -9.34
N GLN A 436 22.14 6.49 -9.08
CA GLN A 436 22.02 5.05 -9.05
C GLN A 436 21.91 4.53 -7.62
N TYR A 437 20.96 3.61 -7.39
CA TYR A 437 20.71 2.96 -6.11
C TYR A 437 20.72 1.44 -6.27
N VAL A 438 21.05 0.73 -5.19
CA VAL A 438 21.18 -0.74 -5.18
C VAL A 438 19.83 -1.36 -4.82
N ALA A 439 19.19 -2.01 -5.80
CA ALA A 439 17.95 -2.75 -5.59
C ALA A 439 18.22 -4.18 -5.09
N LYS A 440 19.28 -4.82 -5.62
CA LYS A 440 19.66 -6.18 -5.24
C LYS A 440 21.16 -6.20 -4.96
N LEU A 441 21.53 -6.47 -3.72
CA LEU A 441 22.92 -6.58 -3.28
C LEU A 441 23.38 -8.02 -3.48
N MET A 442 24.37 -8.20 -4.35
CA MET A 442 24.92 -9.50 -4.69
C MET A 442 25.96 -9.95 -3.66
N LEU A 443 25.72 -11.08 -3.01
CA LEU A 443 26.64 -11.70 -2.06
C LEU A 443 27.16 -13.03 -2.65
N ASN A 444 28.01 -12.93 -3.68
CA ASN A 444 28.68 -14.06 -4.31
C ASN A 444 30.15 -14.21 -3.86
N ARG A 445 30.62 -13.32 -3.02
CA ARG A 445 31.93 -13.33 -2.34
C ARG A 445 31.90 -12.42 -1.13
N GLU A 446 32.81 -12.61 -0.21
CA GLU A 446 33.00 -11.70 0.90
C GLU A 446 33.64 -10.39 0.44
N ARG A 447 33.12 -9.27 0.91
CA ARG A 447 33.61 -7.91 0.66
C ARG A 447 33.99 -7.25 1.98
N PRO A 448 34.91 -6.28 2.01
CA PRO A 448 35.16 -5.50 3.24
C PRO A 448 33.87 -4.87 3.77
N PHE A 449 33.67 -4.92 5.09
CA PHE A 449 32.44 -4.40 5.73
C PHE A 449 32.24 -2.89 5.52
N GLU A 450 33.31 -2.12 5.33
CA GLU A 450 33.20 -0.71 4.96
C GLU A 450 32.54 -0.54 3.58
N GLY A 451 32.90 -1.40 2.62
CA GLY A 451 32.24 -1.45 1.31
C GLY A 451 30.76 -1.83 1.41
N ILE A 452 30.41 -2.80 2.29
CA ILE A 452 29.02 -3.15 2.56
C ILE A 452 28.27 -1.97 3.17
N ARG A 453 28.84 -1.22 4.12
CA ARG A 453 28.22 -0.03 4.71
C ARG A 453 28.00 1.06 3.66
N HIS A 454 28.95 1.28 2.77
CA HIS A 454 28.79 2.23 1.66
C HIS A 454 27.63 1.83 0.75
N LEU A 455 27.49 0.55 0.40
CA LEU A 455 26.36 0.03 -0.39
C LEU A 455 25.03 0.10 0.37
N ALA A 456 25.04 -0.18 1.67
CA ALA A 456 23.84 -0.10 2.53
C ALA A 456 23.22 1.30 2.52
N ARG A 457 24.02 2.34 2.38
CA ARG A 457 23.57 3.75 2.25
C ARG A 457 23.01 4.11 0.88
N GLN A 458 23.00 3.17 -0.06
CA GLN A 458 22.46 3.33 -1.42
C GLN A 458 21.30 2.35 -1.69
N LEU A 459 20.83 1.60 -0.70
CA LEU A 459 19.78 0.61 -0.89
C LEU A 459 18.44 1.25 -1.25
N THR A 460 17.66 0.54 -2.06
CA THR A 460 16.26 0.88 -2.35
C THR A 460 15.33 0.45 -1.23
N HIS A 461 14.07 0.82 -1.34
CA HIS A 461 12.96 0.38 -0.48
C HIS A 461 11.89 -0.28 -1.38
N PRO A 462 11.69 -1.60 -1.30
CA PRO A 462 12.49 -2.60 -0.61
C PRO A 462 13.83 -2.88 -1.31
N TYR A 463 14.63 -3.79 -0.72
CA TYR A 463 15.85 -4.32 -1.36
C TYR A 463 15.96 -5.83 -1.16
N GLN A 464 16.79 -6.47 -1.98
CA GLN A 464 17.08 -7.90 -1.86
C GLN A 464 18.57 -8.14 -1.55
N LEU A 465 18.85 -9.16 -0.74
CA LEU A 465 20.19 -9.74 -0.57
C LEU A 465 20.19 -11.08 -1.31
N LEU A 466 20.96 -11.19 -2.37
CA LEU A 466 21.10 -12.42 -3.16
C LEU A 466 22.36 -13.15 -2.68
N VAL A 467 22.17 -14.29 -2.01
CA VAL A 467 23.21 -15.03 -1.27
C VAL A 467 23.57 -16.29 -2.02
N TRP A 468 24.84 -16.42 -2.39
CA TRP A 468 25.41 -17.59 -3.05
C TRP A 468 26.13 -18.53 -2.08
N PRO A 469 26.37 -19.80 -2.47
CA PRO A 469 26.94 -20.84 -1.61
C PRO A 469 28.29 -20.50 -0.98
N GLU A 470 29.08 -19.65 -1.65
CA GLU A 470 30.43 -19.26 -1.22
C GLU A 470 30.43 -18.32 -0.01
N VAL A 471 29.27 -17.78 0.35
CA VAL A 471 29.16 -16.81 1.45
C VAL A 471 28.92 -17.50 2.79
N GLY A 472 29.85 -17.34 3.71
CA GLY A 472 29.76 -17.91 5.04
C GLY A 472 28.64 -17.29 5.91
N ALA A 473 27.97 -18.10 6.72
CA ALA A 473 26.88 -17.66 7.58
C ALA A 473 27.26 -16.52 8.56
N ALA A 474 28.50 -16.54 9.07
CA ALA A 474 29.00 -15.48 9.96
C ALA A 474 29.16 -14.14 9.22
N TYR A 475 29.60 -14.16 7.98
CA TYR A 475 29.70 -12.98 7.13
C TYR A 475 28.30 -12.42 6.82
N LEU A 476 27.35 -13.28 6.40
CA LEU A 476 25.98 -12.89 6.14
C LEU A 476 25.32 -12.21 7.36
N LYS A 477 25.51 -12.76 8.56
CA LYS A 477 25.01 -12.15 9.81
C LYS A 477 25.52 -10.73 10.01
N ASN A 478 26.80 -10.46 9.69
CA ASN A 478 27.37 -9.11 9.79
C ASN A 478 26.85 -8.17 8.68
N VAL A 479 26.68 -8.67 7.46
CA VAL A 479 26.05 -7.90 6.37
C VAL A 479 24.63 -7.47 6.75
N LEU A 480 23.82 -8.40 7.29
CA LEU A 480 22.46 -8.11 7.77
C LEU A 480 22.45 -7.04 8.86
N LYS A 481 23.35 -7.14 9.87
CA LYS A 481 23.48 -6.11 10.90
C LYS A 481 23.77 -4.73 10.31
N ILE A 482 24.71 -4.64 9.37
CA ILE A 482 25.09 -3.36 8.73
C ILE A 482 23.93 -2.82 7.89
N ALA A 483 23.36 -3.64 7.00
CA ALA A 483 22.32 -3.20 6.08
C ALA A 483 21.06 -2.72 6.80
N THR A 484 20.60 -3.45 7.82
CA THR A 484 19.40 -3.12 8.57
C THR A 484 19.59 -2.03 9.61
N ALA A 485 20.82 -1.84 10.14
CA ALA A 485 21.12 -0.71 11.02
C ALA A 485 21.11 0.64 10.26
N GLU A 486 21.59 0.66 9.01
CA GLU A 486 21.50 1.84 8.14
C GLU A 486 20.06 2.06 7.61
N ASN A 487 19.22 1.00 7.55
CA ASN A 487 17.87 1.03 6.98
C ASN A 487 16.83 0.37 7.89
N PRO A 488 16.55 0.92 9.08
CA PRO A 488 15.73 0.26 10.11
C PRO A 488 14.23 0.16 9.79
N PHE A 489 13.74 0.87 8.78
CA PHE A 489 12.35 0.81 8.31
C PHE A 489 12.19 0.27 6.89
N THR A 490 13.28 -0.23 6.30
CA THR A 490 13.26 -0.73 4.93
C THR A 490 13.11 -2.25 4.91
N PRO A 491 12.02 -2.80 4.36
CA PRO A 491 11.85 -4.25 4.25
C PRO A 491 12.86 -4.86 3.28
N LEU A 492 13.18 -6.12 3.51
CA LEU A 492 14.12 -6.85 2.68
C LEU A 492 13.70 -8.29 2.42
N GLU A 493 14.16 -8.82 1.30
CA GLU A 493 14.09 -10.24 0.97
C GLU A 493 15.51 -10.81 0.91
N ILE A 494 15.73 -11.96 1.57
CA ILE A 494 16.98 -12.71 1.53
C ILE A 494 16.76 -13.93 0.66
N VAL A 495 17.43 -13.96 -0.48
CA VAL A 495 17.30 -15.04 -1.47
C VAL A 495 18.55 -15.91 -1.43
N PHE A 496 18.39 -17.18 -1.13
CA PHE A 496 19.46 -18.17 -1.08
C PHE A 496 19.48 -19.00 -2.35
N PHE A 497 20.60 -18.98 -3.07
CA PHE A 497 20.82 -19.80 -4.27
C PHE A 497 21.65 -21.03 -3.92
N GLU A 498 21.08 -22.24 -4.12
CA GLU A 498 21.75 -23.52 -3.91
C GLU A 498 22.56 -23.58 -2.60
N PRO A 499 22.02 -23.21 -1.45
CA PRO A 499 22.79 -23.20 -0.20
C PRO A 499 23.27 -24.62 0.14
N PRO A 500 24.51 -24.79 0.61
CA PRO A 500 25.07 -26.10 0.95
C PRO A 500 24.37 -26.79 2.12
N GLU A 501 23.78 -25.97 2.99
CA GLU A 501 22.88 -26.40 4.07
C GLU A 501 21.65 -25.50 4.09
N PRO A 502 20.47 -26.03 4.45
CA PRO A 502 19.27 -25.22 4.56
C PRO A 502 19.49 -24.05 5.53
N PRO A 503 19.20 -22.81 5.12
CA PRO A 503 19.33 -21.64 5.98
C PRO A 503 18.44 -21.77 7.21
N ARG A 504 18.84 -21.09 8.31
CA ARG A 504 18.08 -21.03 9.56
C ARG A 504 17.53 -19.63 9.78
N PRO A 505 16.30 -19.32 9.30
CA PRO A 505 15.73 -17.99 9.36
C PRO A 505 15.74 -17.37 10.75
N ARG A 506 15.38 -18.14 11.79
CA ARG A 506 15.34 -17.65 13.19
C ARG A 506 16.69 -17.12 13.66
N GLU A 507 17.81 -17.79 13.28
CA GLU A 507 19.15 -17.33 13.65
C GLU A 507 19.52 -16.03 12.92
N LEU A 508 19.08 -15.87 11.67
CA LEU A 508 19.31 -14.67 10.89
C LEU A 508 18.46 -13.50 11.39
N LEU A 509 17.19 -13.74 11.70
CA LEU A 509 16.29 -12.73 12.28
C LEU A 509 16.83 -12.16 13.60
N ALA A 510 17.53 -12.96 14.41
CA ALA A 510 18.17 -12.48 15.63
C ALA A 510 19.28 -11.44 15.38
N THR A 511 19.76 -11.31 14.15
CA THR A 511 20.82 -10.36 13.75
C THR A 511 20.29 -9.12 13.03
N VAL A 512 19.01 -9.10 12.70
CA VAL A 512 18.36 -7.99 12.00
C VAL A 512 18.07 -6.83 12.95
N HIS A 513 18.41 -5.61 12.55
CA HIS A 513 18.21 -4.38 13.32
C HIS A 513 17.08 -3.51 12.76
N LEU A 514 16.01 -4.13 12.24
CA LEU A 514 14.82 -3.38 11.87
C LEU A 514 14.11 -2.83 13.10
N GLN A 515 13.49 -1.67 12.93
CA GLN A 515 12.68 -1.04 13.99
C GLN A 515 11.47 -1.92 14.31
N ARG A 516 11.23 -2.15 15.58
CA ARG A 516 10.06 -2.90 16.07
C ARG A 516 9.18 -2.04 16.97
N PRO A 517 7.85 -2.14 16.85
CA PRO A 517 7.13 -2.90 15.82
C PRO A 517 7.29 -2.27 14.44
N HIS A 518 7.54 -3.09 13.44
CA HIS A 518 7.47 -2.67 12.04
C HIS A 518 6.01 -2.71 11.58
N PHE A 519 5.58 -1.79 10.70
CA PHE A 519 4.20 -1.77 10.22
C PHE A 519 3.77 -3.11 9.60
N LEU A 520 4.63 -3.73 8.78
CA LEU A 520 4.36 -5.05 8.18
C LEU A 520 4.19 -6.16 9.21
N ASP A 521 4.94 -6.09 10.32
CA ASP A 521 4.88 -7.11 11.38
C ASP A 521 3.70 -6.88 12.33
N GLY A 522 3.17 -5.67 12.38
CA GLY A 522 1.99 -5.32 13.18
C GLY A 522 0.67 -5.79 12.57
N ASP A 523 0.68 -6.28 11.34
CA ASP A 523 -0.50 -6.86 10.73
C ASP A 523 -0.77 -8.26 11.30
N LEU A 524 -1.99 -8.50 11.80
CA LEU A 524 -2.41 -9.78 12.38
C LEU A 524 -2.19 -10.97 11.46
N ARG A 525 -2.30 -10.78 10.17
CA ARG A 525 -2.00 -11.79 9.15
C ARG A 525 -0.65 -12.44 9.36
N PHE A 526 0.28 -11.67 9.87
CA PHE A 526 1.64 -12.08 10.09
C PHE A 526 1.91 -12.55 11.51
N LEU A 527 1.17 -12.07 12.49
CA LEU A 527 1.28 -12.53 13.87
C LEU A 527 0.87 -14.01 14.03
N PHE A 528 -0.07 -14.47 13.19
CA PHE A 528 -0.59 -15.83 13.28
C PHE A 528 0.17 -16.83 12.42
N ALA A 529 0.60 -16.44 11.25
CA ALA A 529 1.12 -17.39 10.28
C ALA A 529 2.48 -17.97 10.70
N LYS A 530 3.35 -17.19 11.39
CA LYS A 530 4.69 -17.66 11.76
C LYS A 530 5.32 -16.75 12.81
N PRO A 531 6.12 -17.29 13.77
CA PRO A 531 6.92 -16.50 14.68
C PRO A 531 8.10 -15.91 13.90
N GLY A 532 7.93 -14.77 13.25
CA GLY A 532 8.98 -14.14 12.47
C GLY A 532 8.65 -12.70 12.17
N ASN A 533 9.67 -11.97 11.76
CA ASN A 533 9.58 -10.59 11.34
C ASN A 533 9.35 -10.56 9.82
N ARG A 534 8.17 -10.13 9.37
CA ARG A 534 7.79 -10.16 7.95
C ARG A 534 8.21 -8.95 7.14
N ALA A 535 8.80 -7.99 7.78
CA ALA A 535 9.62 -7.02 7.07
C ALA A 535 10.85 -7.69 6.45
N VAL A 536 11.14 -8.96 6.85
CA VAL A 536 12.17 -9.81 6.26
C VAL A 536 11.51 -11.03 5.65
N LEU A 537 11.61 -11.18 4.33
CA LEU A 537 11.17 -12.36 3.57
C LEU A 537 12.37 -13.26 3.28
N PHE A 538 12.19 -14.57 3.37
CA PHE A 538 13.21 -15.56 3.04
C PHE A 538 12.77 -16.40 1.85
N THR A 539 13.63 -16.50 0.85
CA THR A 539 13.37 -17.27 -0.37
C THR A 539 14.52 -18.26 -0.61
N LEU A 540 14.18 -19.51 -0.85
CA LEU A 540 15.11 -20.55 -1.29
C LEU A 540 14.97 -20.76 -2.79
N VAL A 541 16.08 -20.74 -3.52
CA VAL A 541 16.16 -21.08 -4.94
C VAL A 541 17.04 -22.31 -5.11
N SER A 542 16.50 -23.41 -5.62
CA SER A 542 17.23 -24.64 -5.85
C SER A 542 16.80 -25.35 -7.13
N ALA A 543 17.76 -25.97 -7.82
CA ALA A 543 17.48 -26.88 -8.95
C ALA A 543 17.06 -28.28 -8.47
N ASP A 544 17.22 -28.60 -7.19
CA ASP A 544 16.70 -29.81 -6.56
C ASP A 544 15.36 -29.49 -5.86
N PRO A 545 14.23 -29.97 -6.37
CA PRO A 545 12.93 -29.72 -5.76
C PRO A 545 12.74 -30.43 -4.41
N ALA A 546 13.64 -31.34 -4.01
CA ALA A 546 13.59 -32.01 -2.72
C ALA A 546 14.23 -31.19 -1.60
N VAL A 547 15.03 -30.17 -1.91
CA VAL A 547 15.62 -29.28 -0.91
C VAL A 547 14.52 -28.44 -0.28
N ARG A 548 14.39 -28.54 1.05
CA ARG A 548 13.41 -27.80 1.82
C ARG A 548 14.11 -27.03 2.95
N PHE A 549 13.57 -25.88 3.30
CA PHE A 549 13.94 -25.23 4.53
C PHE A 549 13.48 -26.05 5.75
N GLN A 550 14.27 -26.01 6.79
CA GLN A 550 13.84 -26.52 8.09
C GLN A 550 13.11 -25.40 8.85
N GLY A 551 11.79 -25.55 9.00
CA GLY A 551 10.93 -24.59 9.71
C GLY A 551 10.23 -23.58 8.79
N ASP A 552 9.79 -22.48 9.39
CA ASP A 552 8.85 -21.52 8.84
C ASP A 552 9.45 -20.64 7.73
N MET A 553 9.70 -21.20 6.56
CA MET A 553 10.14 -20.43 5.40
C MET A 553 8.97 -20.06 4.50
N GLU A 554 9.14 -18.91 3.89
CA GLU A 554 8.03 -18.22 3.27
C GLU A 554 7.94 -18.52 1.78
N ARG A 555 9.06 -18.84 1.11
CA ARG A 555 9.05 -19.08 -0.33
C ARG A 555 10.11 -20.10 -0.76
N GLN A 556 9.70 -21.07 -1.57
CA GLN A 556 10.56 -22.07 -2.20
C GLN A 556 10.37 -22.02 -3.71
N VAL A 557 11.47 -21.79 -4.44
CA VAL A 557 11.48 -21.54 -5.88
C VAL A 557 12.33 -22.59 -6.58
N PHE A 558 11.77 -23.26 -7.59
CA PHE A 558 12.53 -24.18 -8.43
C PHE A 558 13.38 -23.41 -9.43
N TRP A 559 14.64 -23.76 -9.56
CA TRP A 559 15.55 -23.18 -10.52
C TRP A 559 15.61 -23.99 -11.82
N TRP A 560 14.89 -23.53 -12.83
CA TRP A 560 14.91 -24.14 -14.16
C TRP A 560 16.13 -23.68 -14.95
N ARG A 561 17.11 -24.59 -15.14
CA ARG A 561 18.41 -24.33 -15.78
C ARG A 561 18.57 -25.06 -17.11
N LYS A 562 17.50 -25.29 -17.86
CA LYS A 562 17.54 -25.95 -19.16
C LYS A 562 17.69 -24.94 -20.29
N ALA A 563 18.11 -25.43 -21.48
CA ALA A 563 18.33 -24.59 -22.65
C ALA A 563 17.04 -24.05 -23.29
N ALA A 564 15.87 -24.54 -22.90
CA ALA A 564 14.57 -24.10 -23.42
C ALA A 564 13.65 -23.68 -22.29
N LEU A 565 12.68 -22.82 -22.60
CA LEU A 565 11.57 -22.47 -21.70
C LEU A 565 10.77 -23.71 -21.30
N PRO A 566 10.25 -23.80 -20.07
CA PRO A 566 9.44 -24.94 -19.63
C PRO A 566 8.12 -25.02 -20.40
N GLU A 567 7.64 -26.23 -20.66
CA GLU A 567 6.28 -26.47 -21.13
C GLU A 567 5.31 -26.58 -19.94
N LEU A 568 4.01 -26.50 -20.19
CA LEU A 568 2.98 -26.62 -19.14
C LEU A 568 3.13 -27.91 -18.32
N LYS A 569 3.45 -29.02 -18.96
CA LYS A 569 3.71 -30.30 -18.28
C LYS A 569 4.93 -30.28 -17.36
N ASP A 570 5.94 -29.46 -17.66
CA ASP A 570 7.11 -29.29 -16.80
C ASP A 570 6.73 -28.48 -15.56
N LEU A 571 5.94 -27.41 -15.75
CA LEU A 571 5.45 -26.54 -14.65
C LEU A 571 4.54 -27.30 -13.69
N ALA A 572 3.69 -28.20 -14.19
CA ALA A 572 2.83 -29.06 -13.36
C ALA A 572 3.61 -29.90 -12.34
N GLY A 573 4.88 -30.20 -12.60
CA GLY A 573 5.77 -30.89 -11.66
C GLY A 573 6.22 -30.05 -10.46
N PHE A 574 5.91 -28.76 -10.44
CA PHE A 574 6.36 -27.78 -9.41
C PHE A 574 5.20 -27.07 -8.72
N GLU A 575 3.98 -27.60 -8.81
CA GLU A 575 2.78 -27.00 -8.20
C GLU A 575 2.86 -26.90 -6.66
N ASP A 576 3.66 -27.75 -6.02
CA ASP A 576 3.89 -27.73 -4.57
C ASP A 576 4.93 -26.67 -4.13
N LEU A 577 5.49 -25.92 -5.07
CA LEU A 577 6.46 -24.86 -4.82
C LEU A 577 5.85 -23.47 -5.05
N ASP A 578 6.42 -22.47 -4.40
CA ASP A 578 5.93 -21.09 -4.46
C ASP A 578 6.35 -20.34 -5.75
N GLY A 579 7.05 -20.99 -6.67
CA GLY A 579 7.39 -20.42 -7.97
C GLY A 579 8.53 -21.11 -8.70
N VAL A 580 8.80 -20.60 -9.89
CA VAL A 580 9.86 -21.09 -10.79
C VAL A 580 10.74 -19.95 -11.26
N LEU A 581 12.05 -20.05 -11.03
CA LEU A 581 13.07 -19.18 -11.62
C LEU A 581 13.54 -19.79 -12.94
N ILE A 582 13.30 -19.09 -14.05
CA ILE A 582 13.71 -19.53 -15.38
C ILE A 582 15.07 -18.92 -15.72
N ASP A 583 16.06 -19.78 -15.88
CA ASP A 583 17.42 -19.45 -16.33
C ASP A 583 17.69 -20.14 -17.68
N ALA A 584 16.89 -19.79 -18.67
CA ALA A 584 17.01 -20.25 -20.05
C ALA A 584 17.32 -19.08 -20.98
N PRO A 585 18.07 -19.29 -22.07
CA PRO A 585 18.21 -18.28 -23.11
C PRO A 585 16.85 -18.04 -23.77
N ALA A 586 16.38 -16.81 -23.77
CA ALA A 586 15.17 -16.41 -24.43
C ALA A 586 15.24 -14.93 -24.84
N SER A 587 14.53 -14.58 -25.89
CA SER A 587 14.28 -13.20 -26.30
C SER A 587 12.95 -12.70 -25.73
N ALA A 588 12.78 -11.39 -25.67
CA ALA A 588 11.51 -10.78 -25.25
C ALA A 588 10.31 -11.23 -26.10
N ARG A 589 10.54 -11.53 -27.40
CA ARG A 589 9.52 -12.04 -28.30
C ARG A 589 9.12 -13.48 -27.95
N GLU A 590 10.10 -14.35 -27.70
CA GLU A 590 9.84 -15.75 -27.32
C GLU A 590 9.05 -15.85 -26.00
N ILE A 591 9.28 -14.92 -25.06
CA ILE A 591 8.49 -14.88 -23.81
C ILE A 591 7.02 -14.54 -24.09
N VAL A 592 6.72 -13.61 -24.99
CA VAL A 592 5.34 -13.29 -25.38
C VAL A 592 4.67 -14.52 -26.01
N GLU A 593 5.34 -15.14 -26.99
CA GLU A 593 4.85 -16.34 -27.67
C GLU A 593 4.70 -17.53 -26.70
N TRP A 594 5.55 -17.61 -25.69
CA TRP A 594 5.48 -18.64 -24.66
C TRP A 594 4.31 -18.39 -23.68
N GLN A 595 4.08 -17.15 -23.25
CA GLN A 595 2.94 -16.79 -22.41
C GLN A 595 1.60 -17.10 -23.12
N ASP A 596 1.51 -16.75 -24.40
CA ASP A 596 0.32 -17.06 -25.20
C ASP A 596 0.06 -18.58 -25.27
N ARG A 597 1.14 -19.39 -25.34
CA ARG A 597 1.01 -20.86 -25.32
C ARG A 597 0.63 -21.43 -23.95
N LEU A 598 1.12 -20.84 -22.85
CA LEU A 598 0.75 -21.28 -21.50
C LEU A 598 -0.71 -20.97 -21.18
N GLY A 599 -1.23 -19.86 -21.72
CA GLY A 599 -2.50 -19.29 -21.34
C GLY A 599 -2.42 -18.48 -20.03
N ARG A 600 -3.35 -17.57 -19.87
CA ARG A 600 -3.38 -16.62 -18.75
C ARG A 600 -3.50 -17.33 -17.39
N GLU A 601 -4.41 -18.29 -17.28
CA GLU A 601 -4.64 -19.05 -16.05
C GLU A 601 -3.38 -19.77 -15.54
N ALA A 602 -2.65 -20.43 -16.44
CA ALA A 602 -1.40 -21.11 -16.09
C ALA A 602 -0.28 -20.13 -15.74
N ALA A 603 -0.23 -18.96 -16.38
CA ALA A 603 0.74 -17.91 -16.08
C ALA A 603 0.48 -17.27 -14.71
N GLU A 604 -0.77 -17.11 -14.31
CA GLU A 604 -1.18 -16.61 -13.00
C GLU A 604 -0.98 -17.65 -11.88
N LYS A 605 -1.26 -18.91 -12.16
CA LYS A 605 -1.12 -20.02 -11.21
C LYS A 605 0.34 -20.29 -10.81
N HIS A 606 1.28 -20.15 -11.76
CA HIS A 606 2.69 -20.39 -11.52
C HIS A 606 3.44 -19.06 -11.35
N HIS A 607 3.86 -18.74 -10.13
CA HIS A 607 4.70 -17.58 -9.89
C HIS A 607 6.04 -17.73 -10.60
N ILE A 608 6.24 -16.98 -11.68
CA ILE A 608 7.39 -17.12 -12.57
C ILE A 608 8.32 -15.92 -12.43
N SER A 609 9.61 -16.21 -12.27
CA SER A 609 10.69 -15.22 -12.37
C SER A 609 11.69 -15.64 -13.44
N PHE A 610 12.32 -14.66 -14.07
CA PHE A 610 13.44 -14.86 -15.00
C PHE A 610 14.75 -14.45 -14.33
N ALA A 611 15.82 -15.22 -14.56
CA ALA A 611 17.16 -14.87 -14.08
C ALA A 611 17.68 -13.54 -14.66
N ASP A 612 17.30 -13.24 -15.90
CA ASP A 612 17.59 -11.97 -16.59
C ASP A 612 16.61 -10.88 -16.19
N ALA A 613 17.10 -9.78 -15.62
CA ALA A 613 16.27 -8.68 -15.10
C ALA A 613 15.49 -7.91 -16.21
N HIS A 614 15.95 -7.96 -17.48
CA HIS A 614 15.22 -7.36 -18.59
C HIS A 614 14.02 -8.24 -18.97
N LEU A 615 14.22 -9.55 -19.04
CA LEU A 615 13.15 -10.51 -19.29
C LEU A 615 12.13 -10.53 -18.13
N GLN A 616 12.61 -10.45 -16.88
CA GLN A 616 11.75 -10.32 -15.70
C GLN A 616 10.83 -9.10 -15.79
N ARG A 617 11.39 -7.94 -16.13
CA ARG A 617 10.55 -6.74 -16.33
C ARG A 617 9.53 -6.93 -17.43
N ARG A 618 9.91 -7.57 -18.53
CA ARG A 618 8.99 -7.86 -19.63
C ARG A 618 7.87 -8.78 -19.19
N TRP A 619 8.19 -9.84 -18.44
CA TRP A 619 7.23 -10.79 -17.89
C TRP A 619 6.22 -10.11 -16.98
N LEU A 620 6.66 -9.32 -16.02
CA LEU A 620 5.78 -8.60 -15.09
C LEU A 620 4.81 -7.65 -15.83
N LEU A 621 5.23 -7.06 -16.93
CA LEU A 621 4.36 -6.22 -17.76
C LEU A 621 3.29 -7.03 -18.52
N LEU A 622 3.56 -8.29 -18.83
CA LEU A 622 2.65 -9.17 -19.55
C LEU A 622 1.69 -9.89 -18.60
N ALA A 623 2.20 -10.34 -17.45
CA ALA A 623 1.44 -11.14 -16.49
C ALA A 623 0.41 -10.32 -15.69
N SER A 624 0.60 -9.01 -15.56
CA SER A 624 -0.25 -8.16 -14.72
C SER A 624 -0.56 -6.81 -15.37
N PRO A 625 -1.23 -6.77 -16.54
CA PRO A 625 -1.53 -5.50 -17.20
C PRO A 625 -2.60 -4.66 -16.49
N ASP A 626 -3.56 -5.28 -15.78
CA ASP A 626 -4.78 -4.65 -15.28
C ASP A 626 -4.89 -4.57 -13.73
N GLU A 627 -3.89 -5.02 -12.98
CA GLU A 627 -4.00 -5.23 -11.52
C GLU A 627 -3.89 -3.97 -10.66
N TYR A 628 -3.98 -2.77 -11.22
CA TYR A 628 -3.63 -1.56 -10.45
C TYR A 628 -4.59 -1.31 -9.27
N VAL A 629 -5.89 -1.40 -9.49
CA VAL A 629 -6.88 -1.18 -8.40
C VAL A 629 -6.78 -2.27 -7.35
N GLU A 630 -6.68 -3.54 -7.76
CA GLU A 630 -6.49 -4.65 -6.83
C GLU A 630 -5.17 -4.51 -6.04
N LYS A 631 -4.07 -4.10 -6.68
CA LYS A 631 -2.77 -3.93 -5.99
C LYS A 631 -2.73 -2.70 -5.08
N VAL A 632 -3.36 -1.60 -5.43
CA VAL A 632 -3.39 -0.39 -4.59
C VAL A 632 -4.48 -0.48 -3.54
N MET A 633 -5.71 -0.80 -3.94
CA MET A 633 -6.84 -0.91 -3.01
C MET A 633 -6.79 -2.19 -2.20
N GLY A 634 -6.47 -3.33 -2.82
CA GLY A 634 -6.27 -4.59 -2.12
C GLY A 634 -5.15 -4.53 -1.07
N TRP A 635 -4.23 -3.57 -1.17
CA TRP A 635 -3.19 -3.33 -0.16
C TRP A 635 -3.67 -2.39 0.95
N ILE A 636 -4.42 -1.35 0.63
CA ILE A 636 -5.12 -0.54 1.64
C ILE A 636 -6.14 -1.41 2.36
N GLY A 637 -6.72 -2.39 1.67
CA GLY A 637 -7.70 -3.31 2.16
C GLY A 637 -7.21 -4.70 2.57
N ARG A 638 -6.07 -5.14 2.08
CA ARG A 638 -5.40 -6.38 2.49
C ARG A 638 -4.20 -6.10 3.39
N GLY A 639 -3.94 -4.83 3.73
CA GLY A 639 -2.91 -4.35 4.64
C GLY A 639 -3.44 -4.00 6.00
#